data_5497be17bc1a504cd30d2b9c85d94e4d
#
_entry.id   5497be17bc1a504cd30d2b9c85d94e4d
#
_cell.length_a   1.000
_cell.length_b   1.000
_cell.length_c   1.000
_cell.angle_alpha   90.00
_cell.angle_beta   90.00
_cell.angle_gamma   90.00
#
_symmetry.space_group_name_H-M   'P 1'
#
loop_
_entity.id
_entity.type
_entity.pdbx_description
1 polymer ?
#
loop_
_entity_poly.entity_id
_entity_poly.type
_entity_poly.pdbx_seq_one_letter_code
_entity_poly.pdbx_strand_id
1 'polypeptide(L)'
;MRWSGDVAIITGRYASVGDSTVMELWARARSSESVLLRVHGVKPWFEITPNGRWDESRDVDLDQVSSLEEVREIEGPEMKWTDLGVKPVWKVFVGQPFMVPKTRQELAGSWTILSGDIPFVNRFFLDGDLSMHVSVEGEVVDSDHPVDICLEITMEDARHCEPFPAPFKIFSFDLETSIAHDTILCAAAVIEDMGTGERTRHTFDGDEESILRELTQLVRNNDPDIITGYNIDNFDMGRISDRANLLSKRDKSLKIATMGWGRVSTSEEGRRRDTLYPTRGTARAWNLGGRCVMDAWWQARQALRPQRETLKFVSNLLFPDDEEMQKMDVDASKMDEEWAARPDVVIEYCLRDAELPLDIMHKIQAFRRKEAVAAVAKVPLDTSANGTTSQLIDSLVIRMADRTAIGVPLTGSADKKESQIEGGYVHDVEAGLHRWVAILDFKSMYPSIMIGKNICYTTRIDESSTDQPGADEQEYESPTGAKFRNESGRRGMVPTLLEDLMAQRDVHKAGMRDAEDESIQSYHDQMQYAVKILMNSFYGVFASGFYRFTHRQLGESITAWARQNIKSIIQKLGDEGQHVVYSDTDSIFVKTPVEGVENPYDTMIEFGHSTAERFSEASAELEFETGLSVFFSHGAKKRYVG
;
A
#
# COMPACT_ATOMS: atom_id res chain seq x y z
N MET A 1 1.17 36.62 3.66
CA MET A 1 2.00 36.13 4.83
C MET A 1 2.72 34.88 4.36
N ARG A 2 4.01 34.73 4.66
CA ARG A 2 4.75 33.52 4.28
C ARG A 2 4.70 32.50 5.43
N TRP A 3 4.48 31.24 5.12
CA TRP A 3 4.45 30.11 6.05
C TRP A 3 5.44 29.05 5.61
N SER A 4 6.09 28.40 6.56
CA SER A 4 6.99 27.28 6.30
C SER A 4 6.85 26.23 7.40
N GLY A 5 6.93 24.96 7.04
CA GLY A 5 6.85 23.87 8.00
C GLY A 5 6.86 22.50 7.33
N ASP A 6 6.93 21.46 8.19
CA ASP A 6 6.85 20.06 7.77
C ASP A 6 5.38 19.60 7.78
N VAL A 7 4.96 18.94 6.72
CA VAL A 7 3.60 18.43 6.58
C VAL A 7 3.58 16.97 6.16
N ALA A 8 2.55 16.23 6.58
CA ALA A 8 2.26 14.87 6.17
C ALA A 8 1.07 14.88 5.19
N ILE A 9 1.31 14.47 3.94
CA ILE A 9 0.31 14.50 2.87
C ILE A 9 -0.67 13.34 3.05
N ILE A 10 -1.95 13.68 3.12
CA ILE A 10 -3.07 12.75 3.31
C ILE A 10 -3.54 12.23 1.95
N THR A 11 -3.84 13.13 1.04
CA THR A 11 -4.36 12.82 -0.29
C THR A 11 -4.06 13.95 -1.28
N GLY A 12 -4.18 13.65 -2.58
CA GLY A 12 -3.95 14.62 -3.65
C GLY A 12 -4.94 14.46 -4.79
N ARG A 13 -5.20 15.58 -5.48
CA ARG A 13 -5.92 15.61 -6.75
C ARG A 13 -5.36 16.70 -7.64
N TYR A 14 -5.75 16.73 -8.90
CA TYR A 14 -5.54 17.91 -9.74
C TYR A 14 -6.83 18.68 -9.95
N ALA A 15 -6.70 19.98 -10.11
CA ALA A 15 -7.75 20.90 -10.52
C ALA A 15 -7.35 21.59 -11.82
N SER A 16 -8.33 21.87 -12.69
CA SER A 16 -8.14 22.67 -13.90
C SER A 16 -8.46 24.12 -13.56
N VAL A 17 -7.51 25.02 -13.73
CA VAL A 17 -7.68 26.47 -13.53
C VAL A 17 -7.38 27.16 -14.86
N GLY A 18 -8.43 27.53 -15.60
CA GLY A 18 -8.29 27.95 -17.00
C GLY A 18 -7.65 26.84 -17.84
N ASP A 19 -6.58 27.19 -18.56
CA ASP A 19 -5.80 26.22 -19.37
C ASP A 19 -4.68 25.52 -18.59
N SER A 20 -4.52 25.82 -17.30
CA SER A 20 -3.46 25.28 -16.46
C SER A 20 -3.96 24.16 -15.55
N THR A 21 -3.06 23.26 -15.19
CA THR A 21 -3.29 22.23 -14.17
C THR A 21 -2.65 22.65 -12.86
N VAL A 22 -3.39 22.56 -11.76
CA VAL A 22 -2.91 22.78 -10.40
C VAL A 22 -3.01 21.48 -9.63
N MET A 23 -1.94 21.08 -8.94
CA MET A 23 -1.98 19.94 -8.02
C MET A 23 -2.40 20.42 -6.65
N GLU A 24 -3.46 19.86 -6.11
CA GLU A 24 -3.97 20.13 -4.77
C GLU A 24 -3.63 18.95 -3.84
N LEU A 25 -2.83 19.23 -2.80
CA LEU A 25 -2.42 18.25 -1.81
C LEU A 25 -2.92 18.67 -0.44
N TRP A 26 -3.74 17.84 0.18
CA TRP A 26 -4.19 18.05 1.56
C TRP A 26 -3.26 17.35 2.52
N ALA A 27 -2.86 18.05 3.57
CA ALA A 27 -1.88 17.60 4.52
C ALA A 27 -2.21 18.02 5.96
N ARG A 28 -1.56 17.41 6.92
CA ARG A 28 -1.52 17.82 8.33
C ARG A 28 -0.11 18.31 8.66
N ALA A 29 0.00 19.54 9.14
CA ALA A 29 1.27 20.08 9.60
C ALA A 29 1.74 19.38 10.89
N ARG A 30 3.06 19.34 11.11
CA ARG A 30 3.64 18.86 12.37
C ARG A 30 3.15 19.68 13.58
N SER A 31 2.81 20.93 13.35
CA SER A 31 2.21 21.88 14.31
C SER A 31 0.69 21.77 14.46
N SER A 32 0.06 20.78 13.82
CA SER A 32 -1.35 20.36 13.89
C SER A 32 -2.35 21.11 13.01
N GLU A 33 -1.95 22.10 12.22
CA GLU A 33 -2.86 22.76 11.28
C GLU A 33 -3.18 21.84 10.09
N SER A 34 -4.40 21.98 9.55
CA SER A 34 -4.73 21.44 8.24
C SER A 34 -4.19 22.38 7.14
N VAL A 35 -3.51 21.78 6.15
CA VAL A 35 -2.82 22.53 5.10
C VAL A 35 -3.27 22.05 3.73
N LEU A 36 -3.58 22.99 2.84
CA LEU A 36 -3.75 22.75 1.42
C LEU A 36 -2.57 23.36 0.66
N LEU A 37 -1.85 22.54 -0.08
CA LEU A 37 -0.81 22.96 -0.99
C LEU A 37 -1.41 22.99 -2.41
N ARG A 38 -1.43 24.16 -3.04
CA ARG A 38 -1.80 24.34 -4.44
C ARG A 38 -0.54 24.56 -5.25
N VAL A 39 -0.11 23.50 -5.95
CA VAL A 39 1.17 23.49 -6.67
C VAL A 39 0.94 23.82 -8.14
N HIS A 40 1.54 24.92 -8.59
CA HIS A 40 1.46 25.43 -9.95
C HIS A 40 2.61 24.96 -10.83
N GLY A 41 2.47 25.16 -12.14
CA GLY A 41 3.50 24.85 -13.13
C GLY A 41 3.62 23.35 -13.46
N VAL A 42 2.66 22.54 -13.02
CA VAL A 42 2.66 21.10 -13.27
C VAL A 42 2.14 20.81 -14.67
N LYS A 43 2.94 20.09 -15.47
CA LYS A 43 2.61 19.75 -16.86
C LYS A 43 2.33 18.24 -16.96
N PRO A 44 1.15 17.81 -17.43
CA PRO A 44 0.90 16.39 -17.73
C PRO A 44 1.69 15.93 -18.95
N TRP A 45 2.30 14.75 -18.85
CA TRP A 45 3.11 14.18 -19.91
C TRP A 45 3.07 12.66 -19.96
N PHE A 46 3.46 12.10 -21.08
CA PHE A 46 3.79 10.69 -21.28
C PHE A 46 4.94 10.58 -22.28
N GLU A 47 5.45 9.38 -22.52
CA GLU A 47 6.58 9.18 -23.42
C GLU A 47 6.20 8.34 -24.63
N ILE A 48 6.90 8.60 -25.73
CA ILE A 48 6.80 7.85 -26.99
C ILE A 48 8.18 7.42 -27.47
N THR A 49 8.24 6.25 -28.13
CA THR A 49 9.44 5.76 -28.83
C THR A 49 9.01 5.05 -30.11
N PRO A 50 9.86 5.03 -31.16
CA PRO A 50 9.56 4.32 -32.39
C PRO A 50 9.19 2.85 -32.17
N ASN A 51 8.23 2.32 -32.93
CA ASN A 51 7.87 0.91 -32.89
C ASN A 51 9.00 0.00 -33.37
N GLY A 52 9.09 -1.21 -32.80
CA GLY A 52 10.06 -2.24 -33.18
C GLY A 52 11.49 -1.91 -32.74
N ARG A 53 12.45 -2.58 -33.36
CA ARG A 53 13.89 -2.36 -33.10
C ARG A 53 14.33 -1.01 -33.62
N TRP A 54 15.22 -0.35 -32.87
CA TRP A 54 15.78 0.93 -33.29
C TRP A 54 16.98 0.74 -34.23
N ASP A 55 17.05 1.58 -35.24
CA ASP A 55 18.17 1.72 -36.18
C ASP A 55 18.55 3.20 -36.23
N GLU A 56 19.80 3.53 -35.88
CA GLU A 56 20.32 4.91 -35.83
C GLU A 56 20.29 5.63 -37.19
N SER A 57 20.21 4.88 -38.30
CA SER A 57 20.09 5.46 -39.65
C SER A 57 18.68 5.95 -39.97
N ARG A 58 17.70 5.70 -39.09
CA ARG A 58 16.28 6.04 -39.31
C ARG A 58 15.99 7.46 -38.84
N ASP A 59 15.57 8.31 -39.74
CA ASP A 59 14.99 9.61 -39.39
C ASP A 59 13.64 9.43 -38.68
N VAL A 60 13.43 10.19 -37.62
CA VAL A 60 12.18 10.20 -36.85
C VAL A 60 11.41 11.48 -37.16
N ASP A 61 10.24 11.30 -37.75
CA ASP A 61 9.31 12.40 -38.01
C ASP A 61 8.32 12.56 -36.86
N LEU A 62 8.31 13.73 -36.23
CA LEU A 62 7.43 14.10 -35.14
C LEU A 62 6.23 14.97 -35.60
N ASP A 63 6.07 15.23 -36.90
CA ASP A 63 5.01 16.11 -37.41
C ASP A 63 3.61 15.58 -37.06
N GLN A 64 3.42 14.27 -37.10
CA GLN A 64 2.17 13.64 -36.66
C GLN A 64 1.88 13.93 -35.18
N VAL A 65 2.88 13.90 -34.32
CA VAL A 65 2.72 14.11 -32.87
C VAL A 65 2.45 15.59 -32.58
N SER A 66 3.24 16.48 -33.20
CA SER A 66 3.13 17.94 -33.00
C SER A 66 1.84 18.54 -33.58
N SER A 67 1.21 17.85 -34.54
CA SER A 67 -0.05 18.31 -35.14
C SER A 67 -1.30 18.03 -34.30
N LEU A 68 -1.19 17.21 -33.23
CA LEU A 68 -2.32 16.93 -32.35
C LEU A 68 -2.68 18.15 -31.50
N GLU A 69 -3.97 18.50 -31.46
CA GLU A 69 -4.49 19.68 -30.77
C GLU A 69 -4.19 19.66 -29.26
N GLU A 70 -4.15 18.48 -28.65
CA GLU A 70 -3.87 18.28 -27.23
C GLU A 70 -2.40 18.49 -26.86
N VAL A 71 -1.48 18.33 -27.82
CA VAL A 71 -0.03 18.42 -27.56
C VAL A 71 0.39 19.89 -27.44
N ARG A 72 1.17 20.20 -26.43
CA ARG A 72 1.68 21.53 -26.12
C ARG A 72 3.18 21.67 -26.36
N GLU A 73 3.93 20.60 -26.06
CA GLU A 73 5.38 20.60 -26.12
C GLU A 73 5.88 19.16 -26.32
N ILE A 74 7.03 19.01 -26.98
CA ILE A 74 7.73 17.73 -27.12
C ILE A 74 9.19 17.99 -26.75
N GLU A 75 9.70 17.21 -25.78
CA GLU A 75 11.10 17.25 -25.33
C GLU A 75 11.82 15.95 -25.69
N GLY A 76 13.12 16.03 -25.93
CA GLY A 76 13.97 14.89 -26.22
C GLY A 76 14.66 14.97 -27.59
N PRO A 77 15.23 13.86 -28.09
CA PRO A 77 15.16 12.53 -27.51
C PRO A 77 16.13 12.32 -26.35
N GLU A 78 15.72 11.51 -25.38
CA GLU A 78 16.60 10.87 -24.39
C GLU A 78 16.77 9.40 -24.75
N MET A 79 17.99 8.88 -24.70
CA MET A 79 18.23 7.44 -24.96
C MET A 79 17.88 6.64 -23.71
N LYS A 80 16.84 5.79 -23.81
CA LYS A 80 16.39 4.92 -22.71
C LYS A 80 16.46 3.45 -23.08
N TRP A 81 16.77 2.64 -22.09
CA TRP A 81 16.67 1.19 -22.24
C TRP A 81 15.18 0.75 -22.29
N THR A 82 14.86 -0.14 -23.21
CA THR A 82 13.58 -0.82 -23.35
C THR A 82 13.82 -2.33 -23.53
N ASP A 83 12.78 -3.14 -23.49
CA ASP A 83 12.83 -4.58 -23.76
C ASP A 83 13.37 -4.93 -25.16
N LEU A 84 13.30 -4.00 -26.11
CA LEU A 84 13.84 -4.15 -27.47
C LEU A 84 15.24 -3.52 -27.66
N GLY A 85 15.88 -3.06 -26.57
CA GLY A 85 17.17 -2.40 -26.57
C GLY A 85 17.10 -0.90 -26.26
N VAL A 86 18.22 -0.20 -26.41
CA VAL A 86 18.30 1.24 -26.18
C VAL A 86 17.70 2.00 -27.34
N LYS A 87 16.77 2.93 -27.05
CA LYS A 87 15.99 3.66 -28.05
C LYS A 87 15.85 5.12 -27.69
N PRO A 88 15.68 6.02 -28.69
CA PRO A 88 15.32 7.40 -28.44
C PRO A 88 13.88 7.50 -27.94
N VAL A 89 13.67 8.29 -26.90
CA VAL A 89 12.38 8.49 -26.22
C VAL A 89 12.11 9.99 -26.14
N TRP A 90 10.91 10.39 -26.50
CA TRP A 90 10.46 11.80 -26.40
C TRP A 90 9.37 11.91 -25.35
N LYS A 91 9.40 12.97 -24.55
CA LYS A 91 8.31 13.38 -23.68
C LYS A 91 7.32 14.22 -24.45
N VAL A 92 6.05 13.85 -24.38
CA VAL A 92 4.93 14.55 -24.99
C VAL A 92 4.09 15.19 -23.90
N PHE A 93 4.11 16.51 -23.82
CA PHE A 93 3.31 17.28 -22.86
C PHE A 93 1.96 17.62 -23.46
N VAL A 94 0.89 17.45 -22.67
CA VAL A 94 -0.48 17.79 -23.06
C VAL A 94 -1.06 18.89 -22.17
N GLY A 95 -2.15 19.51 -22.62
CA GLY A 95 -2.73 20.65 -21.90
C GLY A 95 -3.31 20.29 -20.53
N GLN A 96 -3.96 19.11 -20.40
CA GLN A 96 -4.62 18.68 -19.17
C GLN A 96 -4.47 17.17 -18.97
N PRO A 97 -4.45 16.67 -17.71
CA PRO A 97 -4.25 15.24 -17.43
C PRO A 97 -5.29 14.32 -18.09
N PHE A 98 -6.54 14.75 -18.21
CA PHE A 98 -7.60 13.98 -18.85
C PHE A 98 -7.42 13.82 -20.38
N MET A 99 -6.52 14.59 -20.99
CA MET A 99 -6.19 14.47 -22.43
C MET A 99 -5.21 13.33 -22.71
N VAL A 100 -4.37 12.93 -21.72
CA VAL A 100 -3.38 11.87 -21.89
C VAL A 100 -3.97 10.57 -22.46
N PRO A 101 -5.09 10.00 -21.95
CA PRO A 101 -5.65 8.76 -22.49
C PRO A 101 -6.05 8.85 -23.96
N LYS A 102 -6.61 9.97 -24.39
CA LYS A 102 -7.01 10.21 -25.78
C LYS A 102 -5.78 10.32 -26.69
N THR A 103 -4.84 11.18 -26.35
CA THR A 103 -3.63 11.44 -27.15
C THR A 103 -2.79 10.18 -27.32
N ARG A 104 -2.56 9.40 -26.25
CA ARG A 104 -1.82 8.13 -26.35
C ARG A 104 -2.52 7.11 -27.22
N GLN A 105 -3.86 7.07 -27.22
CA GLN A 105 -4.63 6.15 -28.06
C GLN A 105 -4.49 6.50 -29.54
N GLU A 106 -4.45 7.77 -29.89
CA GLU A 106 -4.25 8.24 -31.26
C GLU A 106 -2.84 7.89 -31.77
N LEU A 107 -1.83 7.87 -30.88
CA LEU A 107 -0.43 7.58 -31.21
C LEU A 107 -0.07 6.09 -31.17
N ALA A 108 -0.83 5.26 -30.44
CA ALA A 108 -0.49 3.85 -30.18
C ALA A 108 -0.31 2.97 -31.43
N GLY A 109 -0.86 3.36 -32.58
CA GLY A 109 -0.66 2.64 -33.86
C GLY A 109 0.71 2.88 -34.50
N SER A 110 1.29 4.07 -34.31
CA SER A 110 2.54 4.51 -34.93
C SER A 110 3.72 4.50 -33.94
N TRP A 111 3.45 4.57 -32.66
CA TRP A 111 4.43 4.72 -31.58
C TRP A 111 4.22 3.69 -30.46
N THR A 112 5.31 3.28 -29.83
CA THR A 112 5.26 2.61 -28.54
C THR A 112 5.10 3.65 -27.44
N ILE A 113 4.04 3.53 -26.64
CA ILE A 113 3.74 4.45 -25.54
C ILE A 113 4.41 3.96 -24.26
N LEU A 114 5.10 4.86 -23.57
CA LEU A 114 5.70 4.62 -22.25
C LEU A 114 5.13 5.62 -21.23
N SER A 115 5.10 5.27 -19.96
CA SER A 115 4.63 6.13 -18.84
C SER A 115 3.19 6.65 -18.95
N GLY A 116 2.43 6.25 -19.98
CA GLY A 116 1.15 6.87 -20.35
C GLY A 116 -0.06 6.45 -19.50
N ASP A 117 0.07 5.50 -18.60
CA ASP A 117 -0.98 4.99 -17.71
C ASP A 117 -0.70 5.25 -16.23
N ILE A 118 0.32 6.03 -15.92
CA ILE A 118 0.63 6.45 -14.55
C ILE A 118 -0.39 7.53 -14.16
N PRO A 119 -1.18 7.34 -13.07
CA PRO A 119 -2.10 8.38 -12.60
C PRO A 119 -1.36 9.70 -12.33
N PHE A 120 -1.96 10.83 -12.72
CA PHE A 120 -1.28 12.12 -12.69
C PHE A 120 -0.79 12.52 -11.30
N VAL A 121 -1.57 12.23 -10.25
CA VAL A 121 -1.12 12.47 -8.85
C VAL A 121 0.15 11.66 -8.54
N ASN A 122 0.21 10.40 -8.97
CA ASN A 122 1.38 9.57 -8.77
C ASN A 122 2.58 10.12 -9.57
N ARG A 123 2.36 10.52 -10.85
CA ARG A 123 3.40 11.12 -11.68
C ARG A 123 3.97 12.39 -11.04
N PHE A 124 3.13 13.21 -10.44
CA PHE A 124 3.55 14.39 -9.70
C PHE A 124 4.52 14.07 -8.55
N PHE A 125 4.20 13.05 -7.74
CA PHE A 125 5.09 12.61 -6.66
C PHE A 125 6.42 12.04 -7.18
N LEU A 126 6.39 11.40 -8.34
CA LEU A 126 7.57 10.86 -9.01
C LEU A 126 8.47 11.98 -9.53
N ASP A 127 7.90 12.97 -10.22
CA ASP A 127 8.61 14.11 -10.83
C ASP A 127 9.30 14.98 -9.78
N GLY A 128 8.64 15.22 -8.65
CA GLY A 128 9.20 15.97 -7.52
C GLY A 128 10.07 15.17 -6.57
N ASP A 129 10.23 13.87 -6.79
CA ASP A 129 10.82 12.92 -5.82
C ASP A 129 10.26 13.08 -4.39
N LEU A 130 8.96 13.41 -4.31
CA LEU A 130 8.28 13.67 -3.04
C LEU A 130 7.90 12.36 -2.34
N SER A 131 7.76 12.44 -1.03
CA SER A 131 7.20 11.38 -0.18
C SER A 131 5.94 11.88 0.53
N MET A 132 5.38 11.07 1.44
CA MET A 132 4.30 11.50 2.30
C MET A 132 4.68 12.73 3.14
N HIS A 133 5.93 12.79 3.63
CA HIS A 133 6.42 13.87 4.48
C HIS A 133 7.27 14.84 3.66
N VAL A 134 6.88 16.10 3.69
CA VAL A 134 7.55 17.17 2.94
C VAL A 134 7.69 18.44 3.80
N SER A 135 8.82 19.11 3.65
CA SER A 135 9.01 20.50 4.11
C SER A 135 8.56 21.42 3.00
N VAL A 136 7.72 22.38 3.31
CA VAL A 136 7.18 23.33 2.34
C VAL A 136 7.34 24.76 2.84
N GLU A 137 7.51 25.69 1.89
CA GLU A 137 7.50 27.12 2.13
C GLU A 137 6.67 27.81 1.06
N GLY A 138 5.75 28.68 1.44
CA GLY A 138 4.88 29.35 0.46
C GLY A 138 4.15 30.57 1.00
N GLU A 139 3.44 31.25 0.10
CA GLU A 139 2.56 32.34 0.47
C GLU A 139 1.20 31.82 0.92
N VAL A 140 0.75 32.29 2.09
CA VAL A 140 -0.61 32.00 2.56
C VAL A 140 -1.59 32.85 1.76
N VAL A 141 -2.58 32.19 1.20
CA VAL A 141 -3.67 32.84 0.44
C VAL A 141 -5.02 32.58 1.10
N ASP A 142 -5.94 33.52 0.91
CA ASP A 142 -7.33 33.30 1.28
C ASP A 142 -7.96 32.26 0.33
N SER A 143 -8.68 31.31 0.89
CA SER A 143 -9.29 30.23 0.14
C SER A 143 -10.64 29.82 0.73
N ASP A 144 -11.57 29.41 -0.13
CA ASP A 144 -12.86 28.85 0.27
C ASP A 144 -12.76 27.36 0.67
N HIS A 145 -11.57 26.75 0.57
CA HIS A 145 -11.33 25.42 1.06
C HIS A 145 -11.33 25.40 2.59
N PRO A 146 -12.06 24.49 3.23
CA PRO A 146 -12.13 24.42 4.70
C PRO A 146 -10.84 23.79 5.29
N VAL A 147 -9.77 24.58 5.31
CA VAL A 147 -8.46 24.26 5.87
C VAL A 147 -7.93 25.46 6.65
N ASP A 148 -7.04 25.24 7.62
CA ASP A 148 -6.44 26.32 8.41
C ASP A 148 -5.48 27.18 7.58
N ILE A 149 -4.74 26.55 6.66
CA ILE A 149 -3.70 27.16 5.84
C ILE A 149 -3.85 26.71 4.40
N CYS A 150 -3.90 27.66 3.46
CA CYS A 150 -3.80 27.41 2.02
C CYS A 150 -2.54 28.09 1.48
N LEU A 151 -1.69 27.32 0.78
CA LEU A 151 -0.44 27.80 0.19
C LEU A 151 -0.49 27.70 -1.34
N GLU A 152 -0.12 28.78 -2.03
CA GLU A 152 0.22 28.73 -3.46
C GLU A 152 1.73 28.57 -3.58
N ILE A 153 2.16 27.49 -4.23
CA ILE A 153 3.58 27.09 -4.34
C ILE A 153 3.90 26.53 -5.73
N THR A 154 5.18 26.34 -5.99
CA THR A 154 5.70 25.54 -7.11
C THR A 154 6.29 24.23 -6.60
N MET A 155 6.69 23.33 -7.50
CA MET A 155 7.35 22.08 -7.13
C MET A 155 8.66 22.31 -6.34
N GLU A 156 9.38 23.38 -6.63
CA GLU A 156 10.66 23.71 -6.00
C GLU A 156 10.52 24.13 -4.52
N ASP A 157 9.32 24.58 -4.13
CA ASP A 157 9.00 25.00 -2.76
C ASP A 157 8.68 23.81 -1.83
N ALA A 158 8.56 22.60 -2.38
CA ALA A 158 8.31 21.37 -1.63
C ALA A 158 9.52 20.42 -1.72
N ARG A 159 9.99 19.95 -0.57
CA ARG A 159 11.14 19.03 -0.49
C ARG A 159 10.86 17.89 0.47
N HIS A 160 11.42 16.72 0.19
CA HIS A 160 11.38 15.62 1.14
C HIS A 160 11.94 16.03 2.51
N CYS A 161 11.28 15.63 3.59
CA CYS A 161 11.79 15.75 4.96
C CYS A 161 11.76 14.38 5.66
N GLU A 162 12.47 14.29 6.79
CA GLU A 162 12.45 13.10 7.63
C GLU A 162 11.02 12.78 8.09
N PRO A 163 10.58 11.52 8.00
CA PRO A 163 9.27 11.10 8.47
C PRO A 163 9.07 11.43 9.95
N PHE A 164 7.87 11.82 10.30
CA PHE A 164 7.46 12.13 11.67
C PHE A 164 6.05 11.58 11.93
N PRO A 165 5.70 11.22 13.19
CA PRO A 165 4.34 10.84 13.55
C PRO A 165 3.40 12.03 13.41
N ALA A 166 2.57 12.03 12.35
CA ALA A 166 1.67 13.15 12.11
C ALA A 166 0.55 13.21 13.16
N PRO A 167 0.18 14.42 13.64
CA PRO A 167 -0.90 14.63 14.60
C PRO A 167 -2.27 14.61 13.91
N PHE A 168 -2.63 13.45 13.32
CA PHE A 168 -3.90 13.32 12.61
C PHE A 168 -5.09 13.46 13.54
N LYS A 169 -6.16 14.07 13.03
CA LYS A 169 -7.49 14.02 13.64
C LYS A 169 -8.31 12.92 12.97
N ILE A 170 -8.90 12.06 13.78
CA ILE A 170 -9.67 10.91 13.33
C ILE A 170 -11.14 11.09 13.73
N PHE A 171 -12.02 10.77 12.82
CA PHE A 171 -13.47 10.72 13.04
C PHE A 171 -13.93 9.29 12.81
N SER A 172 -14.33 8.61 13.88
CA SER A 172 -14.96 7.29 13.84
C SER A 172 -16.44 7.44 14.08
N PHE A 173 -17.27 6.73 13.30
CA PHE A 173 -18.72 6.83 13.43
C PHE A 173 -19.41 5.51 13.12
N ASP A 174 -20.66 5.41 13.59
CA ASP A 174 -21.56 4.30 13.37
C ASP A 174 -23.01 4.81 13.26
N LEU A 175 -23.87 4.05 12.59
CA LEU A 175 -25.28 4.35 12.38
C LEU A 175 -26.15 3.16 12.74
N GLU A 176 -27.28 3.43 13.44
CA GLU A 176 -28.34 2.44 13.57
C GLU A 176 -29.53 2.82 12.68
N THR A 177 -30.03 1.85 11.95
CA THR A 177 -31.08 2.07 10.95
C THR A 177 -32.28 1.16 11.16
N SER A 178 -33.47 1.68 10.84
CA SER A 178 -34.70 0.89 10.80
C SER A 178 -34.60 -0.18 9.71
N ILE A 179 -34.94 -1.40 10.06
CA ILE A 179 -35.03 -2.53 9.12
C ILE A 179 -36.24 -2.38 8.21
N ALA A 180 -37.37 -1.88 8.77
CA ALA A 180 -38.60 -1.74 8.03
C ALA A 180 -38.62 -0.56 7.05
N HIS A 181 -37.92 0.51 7.35
CA HIS A 181 -38.02 1.79 6.63
C HIS A 181 -36.69 2.31 6.06
N ASP A 182 -35.58 1.65 6.36
CA ASP A 182 -34.22 2.10 5.98
C ASP A 182 -33.84 3.50 6.48
N THR A 183 -34.59 4.06 7.43
CA THR A 183 -34.30 5.37 8.03
C THR A 183 -33.21 5.28 9.08
N ILE A 184 -32.42 6.34 9.24
CA ILE A 184 -31.43 6.45 10.31
C ILE A 184 -32.19 6.74 11.62
N LEU A 185 -32.02 5.88 12.61
CA LEU A 185 -32.64 5.98 13.95
C LEU A 185 -31.78 6.82 14.89
N CYS A 186 -30.49 6.54 14.92
CA CYS A 186 -29.50 7.32 15.64
C CYS A 186 -28.13 7.20 14.96
N ALA A 187 -27.22 8.07 15.34
CA ALA A 187 -25.81 8.02 14.96
C ALA A 187 -24.95 8.27 16.18
N ALA A 188 -23.71 7.77 16.16
CA ALA A 188 -22.71 8.11 17.12
C ALA A 188 -21.37 8.39 16.44
N ALA A 189 -20.56 9.24 17.06
CA ALA A 189 -19.22 9.54 16.56
C ALA A 189 -18.23 9.75 17.71
N VAL A 190 -17.00 9.34 17.48
CA VAL A 190 -15.87 9.60 18.36
C VAL A 190 -14.81 10.33 17.55
N ILE A 191 -14.35 11.47 18.08
CA ILE A 191 -13.26 12.23 17.49
C ILE A 191 -12.02 11.99 18.35
N GLU A 192 -10.92 11.65 17.71
CA GLU A 192 -9.62 11.50 18.36
C GLU A 192 -8.60 12.45 17.73
N ASP A 193 -7.87 13.17 18.57
CA ASP A 193 -6.68 13.92 18.18
C ASP A 193 -5.43 13.10 18.52
N MET A 194 -4.74 12.57 17.51
CA MET A 194 -3.54 11.74 17.72
C MET A 194 -2.33 12.53 18.24
N GLY A 195 -2.37 13.85 18.17
CA GLY A 195 -1.31 14.72 18.73
C GLY A 195 -1.41 14.87 20.22
N THR A 196 -2.63 14.94 20.76
CA THR A 196 -2.90 15.10 22.21
C THR A 196 -3.35 13.80 22.88
N GLY A 197 -3.86 12.82 22.11
CA GLY A 197 -4.50 11.61 22.61
C GLY A 197 -5.91 11.84 23.16
N GLU A 198 -6.48 13.04 23.00
CA GLU A 198 -7.81 13.39 23.50
C GLU A 198 -8.89 12.77 22.60
N ARG A 199 -9.96 12.22 23.24
CA ARG A 199 -11.16 11.72 22.59
C ARG A 199 -12.40 12.45 23.07
N THR A 200 -13.28 12.80 22.13
CA THR A 200 -14.62 13.33 22.41
C THR A 200 -15.69 12.43 21.82
N ARG A 201 -16.77 12.20 22.57
CA ARG A 201 -17.88 11.32 22.21
C ARG A 201 -19.13 12.12 21.92
N HIS A 202 -19.84 11.77 20.84
CA HIS A 202 -21.05 12.46 20.40
C HIS A 202 -22.09 11.43 19.99
N THR A 203 -23.36 11.67 20.39
CA THR A 203 -24.51 10.87 19.99
C THR A 203 -25.57 11.77 19.38
N PHE A 204 -26.29 11.28 18.40
CA PHE A 204 -27.30 12.00 17.64
C PHE A 204 -28.54 11.15 17.56
N ASP A 205 -29.67 11.70 18.01
CA ASP A 205 -30.99 11.11 17.95
C ASP A 205 -32.03 12.15 17.53
N GLY A 206 -33.25 11.75 17.29
CA GLY A 206 -34.32 12.62 16.82
C GLY A 206 -34.78 12.31 15.38
N ASP A 207 -35.07 13.34 14.61
CA ASP A 207 -35.43 13.13 13.21
C ASP A 207 -34.17 12.98 12.33
N GLU A 208 -34.30 12.19 11.28
CA GLU A 208 -33.21 11.83 10.38
C GLU A 208 -32.51 13.04 9.74
N GLU A 209 -33.26 14.12 9.46
CA GLU A 209 -32.68 15.34 8.90
C GLU A 209 -31.75 16.01 9.90
N SER A 210 -32.16 16.12 11.17
CA SER A 210 -31.36 16.69 12.25
C SER A 210 -30.10 15.88 12.47
N ILE A 211 -30.19 14.54 12.53
CA ILE A 211 -29.03 13.63 12.68
C ILE A 211 -28.00 13.89 11.58
N LEU A 212 -28.42 13.92 10.30
CA LEU A 212 -27.52 14.14 9.18
C LEU A 212 -26.86 15.54 9.19
N ARG A 213 -27.60 16.58 9.61
CA ARG A 213 -27.07 17.94 9.71
C ARG A 213 -26.05 18.07 10.83
N GLU A 214 -26.36 17.54 12.00
CA GLU A 214 -25.50 17.62 13.18
C GLU A 214 -24.21 16.80 12.98
N LEU A 215 -24.32 15.60 12.42
CA LEU A 215 -23.19 14.76 12.08
C LEU A 215 -22.26 15.46 11.05
N THR A 216 -22.85 16.08 10.02
CA THR A 216 -22.09 16.87 9.02
C THR A 216 -21.41 18.08 9.65
N GLN A 217 -22.12 18.78 10.56
CA GLN A 217 -21.54 19.93 11.27
C GLN A 217 -20.38 19.51 12.20
N LEU A 218 -20.49 18.34 12.82
CA LEU A 218 -19.40 17.78 13.64
C LEU A 218 -18.16 17.53 12.81
N VAL A 219 -18.29 16.89 11.62
CA VAL A 219 -17.16 16.70 10.67
C VAL A 219 -16.52 18.02 10.28
N ARG A 220 -17.32 19.03 9.96
CA ARG A 220 -16.82 20.36 9.57
C ARG A 220 -16.09 21.09 10.69
N ASN A 221 -16.65 21.05 11.91
CA ASN A 221 -16.10 21.77 13.06
C ASN A 221 -14.76 21.18 13.54
N ASN A 222 -14.59 19.87 13.40
CA ASN A 222 -13.40 19.17 13.90
C ASN A 222 -12.35 18.96 12.81
N ASP A 223 -12.71 19.07 11.55
CA ASP A 223 -11.82 18.95 10.39
C ASP A 223 -10.91 17.69 10.47
N PRO A 224 -11.49 16.46 10.52
CA PRO A 224 -10.70 15.24 10.60
C PRO A 224 -9.94 14.94 9.31
N ASP A 225 -8.76 14.33 9.45
CA ASP A 225 -7.94 13.84 8.34
C ASP A 225 -8.38 12.46 7.86
N ILE A 226 -8.76 11.63 8.83
CA ILE A 226 -9.14 10.23 8.63
C ILE A 226 -10.58 10.05 9.09
N ILE A 227 -11.38 9.43 8.23
CA ILE A 227 -12.73 8.97 8.55
C ILE A 227 -12.69 7.46 8.63
N THR A 228 -13.16 6.90 9.73
CA THR A 228 -13.18 5.47 10.01
C THR A 228 -14.48 5.02 10.66
N GLY A 229 -14.60 3.76 10.91
CA GLY A 229 -15.67 3.01 11.51
C GLY A 229 -15.56 1.57 11.07
N TYR A 230 -16.46 0.69 11.46
CA TYR A 230 -16.38 -0.72 11.13
C TYR A 230 -17.33 -1.11 9.99
N ASN A 231 -16.77 -1.42 8.82
CA ASN A 231 -17.53 -1.75 7.60
C ASN A 231 -18.32 -0.57 7.00
N ILE A 232 -17.85 0.65 7.28
CA ILE A 232 -18.50 1.88 6.80
C ILE A 232 -18.53 1.98 5.28
N ASP A 233 -17.55 1.43 4.59
CA ASP A 233 -17.47 1.44 3.13
C ASP A 233 -18.65 0.71 2.48
N ASN A 234 -19.11 -0.38 3.09
CA ASN A 234 -20.17 -1.21 2.53
C ASN A 234 -21.56 -0.83 3.06
N PHE A 235 -21.68 -0.13 4.19
CA PHE A 235 -22.96 0.15 4.82
C PHE A 235 -23.16 1.64 5.12
N ASP A 236 -22.49 2.21 6.13
CA ASP A 236 -22.82 3.52 6.68
C ASP A 236 -22.69 4.68 5.68
N MET A 237 -21.57 4.71 4.93
CA MET A 237 -21.33 5.72 3.91
C MET A 237 -22.39 5.67 2.80
N GLY A 238 -22.76 4.46 2.37
CA GLY A 238 -23.84 4.24 1.41
C GLY A 238 -25.18 4.71 1.96
N ARG A 239 -25.48 4.39 3.21
CA ARG A 239 -26.72 4.77 3.87
C ARG A 239 -26.86 6.29 3.99
N ILE A 240 -25.82 6.98 4.46
CA ILE A 240 -25.80 8.46 4.51
C ILE A 240 -26.07 9.05 3.13
N SER A 241 -25.37 8.57 2.10
CA SER A 241 -25.52 9.07 0.74
C SER A 241 -26.94 8.88 0.20
N ASP A 242 -27.52 7.68 0.38
CA ASP A 242 -28.85 7.34 -0.12
C ASP A 242 -29.95 8.15 0.61
N ARG A 243 -29.85 8.25 1.92
CA ARG A 243 -30.81 8.99 2.75
C ARG A 243 -30.74 10.49 2.47
N ALA A 244 -29.54 11.06 2.41
CA ALA A 244 -29.36 12.46 2.04
C ALA A 244 -29.92 12.78 0.63
N ASN A 245 -29.70 11.90 -0.35
CA ASN A 245 -30.24 12.04 -1.68
C ASN A 245 -31.80 11.95 -1.70
N LEU A 246 -32.37 11.08 -0.88
CA LEU A 246 -33.83 10.96 -0.76
C LEU A 246 -34.45 12.22 -0.14
N LEU A 247 -33.92 12.67 0.99
CA LEU A 247 -34.41 13.83 1.73
C LEU A 247 -34.17 15.13 0.96
N SER A 248 -33.08 15.25 0.19
CA SER A 248 -32.79 16.42 -0.65
C SER A 248 -33.77 16.64 -1.80
N LYS A 249 -34.63 15.68 -2.11
CA LYS A 249 -35.77 15.90 -2.99
C LYS A 249 -36.81 16.85 -2.35
N ARG A 250 -36.85 16.90 -1.02
CA ARG A 250 -37.71 17.80 -0.22
C ARG A 250 -36.95 19.07 0.14
N ASP A 251 -35.70 18.97 0.53
CA ASP A 251 -34.82 20.08 0.88
C ASP A 251 -33.44 19.91 0.23
N LYS A 252 -33.11 20.78 -0.75
CA LYS A 252 -31.83 20.76 -1.46
C LYS A 252 -30.64 21.04 -0.56
N SER A 253 -30.83 21.69 0.59
CA SER A 253 -29.77 22.00 1.55
C SER A 253 -29.20 20.75 2.24
N LEU A 254 -29.99 19.69 2.40
CA LEU A 254 -29.53 18.42 2.97
C LEU A 254 -28.48 17.72 2.12
N LYS A 255 -28.64 17.78 0.81
CA LYS A 255 -27.64 17.25 -0.12
C LYS A 255 -26.31 17.97 0.00
N ILE A 256 -26.36 19.29 0.15
CA ILE A 256 -25.16 20.12 0.39
C ILE A 256 -24.55 19.79 1.74
N ALA A 257 -25.36 19.56 2.79
CA ALA A 257 -24.87 19.23 4.12
C ALA A 257 -24.03 17.95 4.17
N THR A 258 -24.48 16.88 3.48
CA THR A 258 -23.69 15.62 3.42
C THR A 258 -22.53 15.66 2.43
N MET A 259 -22.62 16.49 1.40
CA MET A 259 -21.50 16.73 0.48
C MET A 259 -20.37 17.53 1.12
N GLY A 260 -20.64 18.28 2.18
CA GLY A 260 -19.63 19.05 2.90
C GLY A 260 -18.74 18.23 3.84
N TRP A 261 -18.65 16.93 3.69
CA TRP A 261 -17.72 16.09 4.45
C TRP A 261 -16.28 16.18 3.93
N GLY A 262 -16.07 16.61 2.68
CA GLY A 262 -14.75 16.84 2.10
C GLY A 262 -14.17 18.22 2.44
N ARG A 263 -12.91 18.42 2.06
CA ARG A 263 -12.15 19.68 2.17
C ARG A 263 -12.08 20.46 0.86
N VAL A 264 -12.93 20.15 -0.10
CA VAL A 264 -12.97 20.84 -1.39
C VAL A 264 -13.94 21.99 -1.34
N SER A 265 -13.55 23.14 -1.89
CA SER A 265 -14.44 24.29 -2.02
C SER A 265 -15.64 23.97 -2.93
N THR A 266 -16.82 24.33 -2.48
CA THR A 266 -18.06 24.20 -3.28
C THR A 266 -18.24 25.35 -4.27
N SER A 267 -17.53 26.47 -4.09
CA SER A 267 -17.64 27.66 -4.93
C SER A 267 -16.82 27.56 -6.22
N GLU A 268 -15.71 26.83 -6.22
CA GLU A 268 -14.76 26.82 -7.34
C GLU A 268 -15.31 26.27 -8.65
N GLU A 269 -16.42 25.52 -8.67
CA GLU A 269 -16.82 24.88 -9.93
C GLU A 269 -18.30 24.63 -10.16
N GLY A 270 -19.18 24.83 -9.21
CA GLY A 270 -20.54 24.30 -9.31
C GLY A 270 -20.58 22.78 -9.55
N ARG A 271 -19.43 22.09 -9.44
CA ARG A 271 -19.26 20.64 -9.58
C ARG A 271 -19.14 20.01 -8.22
N ARG A 272 -19.83 18.88 -8.05
CA ARG A 272 -20.00 18.09 -6.83
C ARG A 272 -18.76 17.28 -6.48
N ARG A 273 -17.61 17.90 -6.21
CA ARG A 273 -16.37 17.17 -5.94
C ARG A 273 -16.15 16.79 -4.50
N ASP A 274 -16.90 17.38 -3.59
CA ASP A 274 -17.00 17.02 -2.18
C ASP A 274 -18.13 16.02 -1.90
N THR A 275 -18.72 15.45 -2.95
CA THR A 275 -19.79 14.46 -2.85
C THR A 275 -19.25 13.12 -2.40
N LEU A 276 -19.99 12.44 -1.53
CA LEU A 276 -19.78 11.03 -1.24
C LEU A 276 -20.03 10.18 -2.49
N TYR A 277 -19.04 9.44 -2.93
CA TYR A 277 -19.21 8.41 -3.97
C TYR A 277 -18.14 7.32 -3.81
N PRO A 278 -18.49 6.06 -4.15
CA PRO A 278 -17.55 4.96 -3.98
C PRO A 278 -16.39 5.07 -4.97
N THR A 279 -15.20 4.75 -4.53
CA THR A 279 -14.05 4.54 -5.40
C THR A 279 -14.28 3.27 -6.22
N ARG A 280 -14.12 3.36 -7.53
CA ARG A 280 -14.25 2.21 -8.42
C ARG A 280 -12.89 1.52 -8.58
N GLY A 281 -12.89 0.20 -8.61
CA GLY A 281 -11.69 -0.61 -8.79
C GLY A 281 -11.45 -1.59 -7.67
N THR A 282 -10.18 -1.89 -7.39
CA THR A 282 -9.76 -2.82 -6.34
C THR A 282 -9.83 -2.23 -4.94
N ALA A 283 -9.70 -0.91 -4.82
CA ALA A 283 -9.93 -0.19 -3.58
C ALA A 283 -11.44 -0.01 -3.38
N ARG A 284 -11.93 -0.31 -2.17
CA ARG A 284 -13.35 -0.24 -1.81
C ARG A 284 -13.69 1.00 -0.99
N ALA A 285 -12.75 1.93 -0.86
CA ALA A 285 -12.92 3.13 -0.07
C ALA A 285 -13.72 4.20 -0.80
N TRP A 286 -14.46 4.99 -0.04
CA TRP A 286 -15.12 6.19 -0.52
C TRP A 286 -14.12 7.32 -0.71
N ASN A 287 -14.28 8.10 -1.76
CA ASN A 287 -13.47 9.29 -1.99
C ASN A 287 -14.17 10.50 -1.40
N LEU A 288 -13.57 11.05 -0.37
CA LEU A 288 -13.92 12.35 0.22
C LEU A 288 -12.75 13.30 -0.08
N GLY A 289 -12.97 14.28 -0.96
CA GLY A 289 -11.90 15.20 -1.36
C GLY A 289 -11.18 15.81 -0.15
N GLY A 290 -9.88 15.61 -0.06
CA GLY A 290 -9.03 16.13 1.01
C GLY A 290 -8.99 15.32 2.31
N ARG A 291 -9.64 14.15 2.40
CA ARG A 291 -9.62 13.26 3.57
C ARG A 291 -9.33 11.82 3.16
N CYS A 292 -8.81 11.03 4.08
CA CYS A 292 -8.61 9.59 3.91
C CYS A 292 -9.77 8.84 4.58
N VAL A 293 -10.51 8.02 3.84
CA VAL A 293 -11.45 7.07 4.42
C VAL A 293 -10.71 5.76 4.66
N MET A 294 -10.63 5.32 5.92
CA MET A 294 -9.86 4.15 6.33
C MET A 294 -10.75 3.20 7.14
N ASP A 295 -11.45 2.29 6.47
CA ASP A 295 -12.38 1.35 7.11
C ASP A 295 -11.65 0.35 8.02
N ALA A 296 -12.01 0.34 9.31
CA ALA A 296 -11.40 -0.54 10.31
C ALA A 296 -11.62 -2.03 10.01
N TRP A 297 -12.77 -2.40 9.42
CA TRP A 297 -13.04 -3.77 8.98
C TRP A 297 -11.97 -4.24 7.97
N TRP A 298 -11.67 -3.39 6.97
CA TRP A 298 -10.69 -3.71 5.94
C TRP A 298 -9.26 -3.84 6.52
N GLN A 299 -8.90 -2.93 7.44
CA GLN A 299 -7.59 -2.96 8.09
C GLN A 299 -7.43 -4.19 9.00
N ALA A 300 -8.45 -4.51 9.80
CA ALA A 300 -8.47 -5.71 10.65
C ALA A 300 -8.41 -7.01 9.82
N ARG A 301 -9.17 -7.07 8.72
CA ARG A 301 -9.12 -8.21 7.80
C ARG A 301 -7.72 -8.45 7.23
N GLN A 302 -7.04 -7.38 6.80
CA GLN A 302 -5.68 -7.47 6.27
C GLN A 302 -4.65 -7.91 7.34
N ALA A 303 -4.76 -7.33 8.54
CA ALA A 303 -3.79 -7.55 9.61
C ALA A 303 -3.96 -8.89 10.31
N LEU A 304 -5.20 -9.31 10.60
CA LEU A 304 -5.52 -10.43 11.47
C LEU A 304 -5.95 -11.70 10.70
N ARG A 305 -6.53 -11.54 9.51
CA ARG A 305 -7.18 -12.63 8.75
C ARG A 305 -8.11 -13.47 9.64
N PRO A 306 -9.06 -12.86 10.36
CA PRO A 306 -9.85 -13.52 11.38
C PRO A 306 -10.78 -14.58 10.76
N GLN A 307 -11.17 -15.59 11.54
CA GLN A 307 -12.13 -16.63 11.10
C GLN A 307 -13.52 -16.05 10.80
N ARG A 308 -13.92 -15.00 11.52
CA ARG A 308 -15.12 -14.21 11.30
C ARG A 308 -14.78 -12.74 11.34
N GLU A 309 -15.34 -11.98 10.41
CA GLU A 309 -14.99 -10.57 10.19
C GLU A 309 -15.98 -9.60 10.86
N THR A 310 -16.82 -10.08 11.79
CA THR A 310 -17.76 -9.22 12.52
C THR A 310 -17.04 -8.43 13.60
N LEU A 311 -17.52 -7.20 13.89
CA LEU A 311 -16.97 -6.35 14.94
C LEU A 311 -16.89 -7.10 16.30
N LYS A 312 -17.95 -7.79 16.69
CA LYS A 312 -18.00 -8.62 17.92
C LYS A 312 -16.91 -9.69 17.97
N PHE A 313 -16.65 -10.36 16.84
CA PHE A 313 -15.61 -11.40 16.82
C PHE A 313 -14.21 -10.81 16.92
N VAL A 314 -13.96 -9.72 16.18
CA VAL A 314 -12.63 -9.09 16.17
C VAL A 314 -12.34 -8.39 17.50
N SER A 315 -13.30 -7.72 18.11
CA SER A 315 -13.12 -7.11 19.44
C SER A 315 -12.83 -8.18 20.50
N ASN A 316 -13.58 -9.28 20.53
CA ASN A 316 -13.32 -10.37 21.47
C ASN A 316 -11.95 -11.06 21.23
N LEU A 317 -11.50 -11.14 19.98
CA LEU A 317 -10.19 -11.68 19.64
C LEU A 317 -9.05 -10.82 20.17
N LEU A 318 -9.19 -9.49 20.08
CA LEU A 318 -8.15 -8.54 20.48
C LEU A 318 -8.19 -8.17 21.97
N PHE A 319 -9.38 -8.23 22.59
CA PHE A 319 -9.66 -7.83 23.97
C PHE A 319 -10.43 -8.92 24.73
N PRO A 320 -9.88 -10.16 24.85
CA PRO A 320 -10.63 -11.30 25.40
C PRO A 320 -11.00 -11.14 26.89
N ASP A 321 -10.18 -10.42 27.66
CA ASP A 321 -10.32 -10.27 29.10
C ASP A 321 -10.93 -8.92 29.51
N ASP A 322 -11.30 -8.07 28.56
CA ASP A 322 -11.82 -6.73 28.80
C ASP A 322 -13.28 -6.63 28.38
N GLU A 323 -14.19 -6.70 29.36
CA GLU A 323 -15.63 -6.63 29.13
C GLU A 323 -16.06 -5.26 28.57
N GLU A 324 -15.35 -4.18 28.91
CA GLU A 324 -15.63 -2.83 28.41
C GLU A 324 -15.28 -2.70 26.92
N MET A 325 -14.28 -3.46 26.45
CA MET A 325 -13.86 -3.50 25.05
C MET A 325 -14.67 -4.51 24.20
N GLN A 326 -15.66 -5.18 24.79
CA GLN A 326 -16.53 -6.10 24.05
C GLN A 326 -17.78 -5.39 23.56
N LYS A 327 -18.31 -5.84 22.42
CA LYS A 327 -19.55 -5.35 21.85
C LYS A 327 -20.73 -5.67 22.77
N MET A 328 -21.61 -4.70 23.00
CA MET A 328 -22.86 -4.84 23.76
C MET A 328 -23.83 -5.82 23.09
N ASP A 329 -24.75 -6.37 23.86
CA ASP A 329 -25.72 -7.37 23.41
C ASP A 329 -27.05 -6.69 22.99
N VAL A 330 -27.09 -6.15 21.78
CA VAL A 330 -28.29 -5.65 21.10
C VAL A 330 -28.54 -6.53 19.88
N ASP A 331 -29.78 -6.95 19.67
CA ASP A 331 -30.14 -7.77 18.51
C ASP A 331 -30.37 -6.89 17.26
N ALA A 332 -29.32 -6.69 16.48
CA ALA A 332 -29.37 -5.90 15.25
C ALA A 332 -30.41 -6.41 14.24
N SER A 333 -30.82 -7.69 14.31
CA SER A 333 -31.87 -8.24 13.45
C SER A 333 -33.29 -7.81 13.85
N LYS A 334 -33.42 -7.16 15.01
CA LYS A 334 -34.68 -6.63 15.57
C LYS A 334 -34.57 -5.16 15.95
N MET A 335 -33.77 -4.40 15.22
CA MET A 335 -33.43 -3.01 15.56
C MET A 335 -34.65 -2.13 15.79
N ASP A 336 -35.75 -2.29 15.03
CA ASP A 336 -36.99 -1.51 15.23
C ASP A 336 -37.65 -1.83 16.58
N GLU A 337 -37.62 -3.11 17.05
CA GLU A 337 -38.13 -3.53 18.34
C GLU A 337 -37.27 -3.02 19.49
N GLU A 338 -35.92 -3.12 19.32
CA GLU A 338 -34.92 -2.63 20.28
C GLU A 338 -35.03 -1.11 20.46
N TRP A 339 -35.16 -0.37 19.36
CA TRP A 339 -35.33 1.08 19.37
C TRP A 339 -36.61 1.50 20.09
N ALA A 340 -37.75 0.82 19.79
CA ALA A 340 -39.03 1.11 20.41
C ALA A 340 -39.05 0.80 21.92
N ALA A 341 -38.32 -0.23 22.35
CA ALA A 341 -38.34 -0.70 23.73
C ALA A 341 -37.30 0.02 24.63
N ARG A 342 -36.11 0.30 24.10
CA ARG A 342 -34.95 0.83 24.87
C ARG A 342 -34.03 1.70 24.02
N PRO A 343 -34.48 2.87 23.55
CA PRO A 343 -33.67 3.73 22.68
C PRO A 343 -32.35 4.15 23.28
N ASP A 344 -32.29 4.42 24.59
CA ASP A 344 -31.06 4.80 25.27
C ASP A 344 -29.98 3.70 25.17
N VAL A 345 -30.37 2.43 25.25
CA VAL A 345 -29.44 1.30 25.12
C VAL A 345 -28.95 1.17 23.66
N VAL A 346 -29.81 1.45 22.69
CA VAL A 346 -29.40 1.43 21.27
C VAL A 346 -28.44 2.59 20.97
N ILE A 347 -28.65 3.76 21.55
CA ILE A 347 -27.72 4.91 21.41
C ILE A 347 -26.36 4.57 22.03
N GLU A 348 -26.33 3.96 23.21
CA GLU A 348 -25.09 3.53 23.88
C GLU A 348 -24.38 2.45 23.05
N TYR A 349 -25.13 1.50 22.48
CA TYR A 349 -24.64 0.47 21.58
C TYR A 349 -24.01 1.09 20.31
N CYS A 350 -24.68 2.04 19.66
CA CYS A 350 -24.16 2.77 18.50
C CYS A 350 -22.85 3.54 18.87
N LEU A 351 -22.82 4.19 20.04
CA LEU A 351 -21.60 4.86 20.51
C LEU A 351 -20.45 3.87 20.71
N ARG A 352 -20.75 2.70 21.25
CA ARG A 352 -19.75 1.64 21.41
C ARG A 352 -19.25 1.12 20.08
N ASP A 353 -20.13 0.92 19.11
CA ASP A 353 -19.77 0.48 17.74
C ASP A 353 -18.99 1.58 16.98
N ALA A 354 -19.12 2.86 17.33
CA ALA A 354 -18.29 3.96 16.84
C ALA A 354 -16.90 4.03 17.53
N GLU A 355 -16.77 3.59 18.80
CA GLU A 355 -15.53 3.66 19.58
C GLU A 355 -14.60 2.46 19.34
N LEU A 356 -15.16 1.24 19.33
CA LEU A 356 -14.40 0.00 19.13
C LEU A 356 -13.50 -0.02 17.88
N PRO A 357 -13.89 0.55 16.73
CA PRO A 357 -13.00 0.64 15.57
C PRO A 357 -11.69 1.37 15.87
N LEU A 358 -11.71 2.44 16.66
CA LEU A 358 -10.48 3.15 17.06
C LEU A 358 -9.57 2.25 17.89
N ASP A 359 -10.13 1.56 18.89
CA ASP A 359 -9.37 0.68 19.77
C ASP A 359 -8.77 -0.51 18.99
N ILE A 360 -9.52 -1.09 18.05
CA ILE A 360 -9.05 -2.12 17.12
C ILE A 360 -7.89 -1.56 16.28
N MET A 361 -8.07 -0.39 15.66
CA MET A 361 -7.08 0.23 14.79
C MET A 361 -5.78 0.55 15.53
N HIS A 362 -5.87 1.01 16.78
CA HIS A 362 -4.70 1.21 17.65
C HIS A 362 -4.04 -0.11 18.03
N LYS A 363 -4.83 -1.11 18.44
CA LYS A 363 -4.30 -2.42 18.82
C LYS A 363 -3.52 -3.11 17.70
N ILE A 364 -4.00 -3.01 16.46
CA ILE A 364 -3.28 -3.52 15.28
C ILE A 364 -2.29 -2.51 14.71
N GLN A 365 -2.17 -1.33 15.33
CA GLN A 365 -1.29 -0.21 14.94
C GLN A 365 -1.55 0.30 13.51
N ALA A 366 -2.79 0.19 13.00
CA ALA A 366 -3.10 0.43 11.59
C ALA A 366 -2.73 1.85 11.13
N PHE A 367 -3.03 2.88 11.91
CA PHE A 367 -2.73 4.27 11.55
C PHE A 367 -1.23 4.48 11.31
N ARG A 368 -0.40 4.15 12.30
CA ARG A 368 1.06 4.35 12.22
C ARG A 368 1.73 3.43 11.20
N ARG A 369 1.24 2.19 11.04
CA ARG A 369 1.74 1.27 10.00
C ARG A 369 1.44 1.78 8.59
N LYS A 370 0.24 2.33 8.35
CA LYS A 370 -0.09 2.92 7.03
C LYS A 370 0.70 4.19 6.75
N GLU A 371 0.93 5.02 7.76
CA GLU A 371 1.82 6.18 7.70
C GLU A 371 3.26 5.77 7.33
N ALA A 372 3.82 4.77 8.02
CA ALA A 372 5.15 4.25 7.73
C ALA A 372 5.25 3.64 6.32
N VAL A 373 4.24 2.88 5.88
CA VAL A 373 4.19 2.34 4.51
C VAL A 373 4.11 3.47 3.47
N ALA A 374 3.32 4.52 3.72
CA ALA A 374 3.24 5.69 2.85
C ALA A 374 4.60 6.41 2.73
N ALA A 375 5.31 6.56 3.85
CA ALA A 375 6.64 7.17 3.89
C ALA A 375 7.66 6.36 3.09
N VAL A 376 7.74 5.03 3.30
CA VAL A 376 8.70 4.16 2.60
C VAL A 376 8.36 4.00 1.12
N ALA A 377 7.07 3.81 0.79
CA ALA A 377 6.62 3.71 -0.61
C ALA A 377 6.59 5.06 -1.33
N LYS A 378 6.77 6.18 -0.61
CA LYS A 378 6.75 7.56 -1.14
C LYS A 378 5.44 7.89 -1.85
N VAL A 379 4.33 7.64 -1.18
CA VAL A 379 2.96 7.91 -1.66
C VAL A 379 2.15 8.64 -0.59
N PRO A 380 1.02 9.29 -0.93
CA PRO A 380 0.11 9.84 0.07
C PRO A 380 -0.49 8.77 1.00
N LEU A 381 -1.00 9.19 2.17
CA LEU A 381 -1.60 8.29 3.16
C LEU A 381 -2.77 7.47 2.58
N ASP A 382 -3.66 8.09 1.82
CA ASP A 382 -4.83 7.42 1.21
C ASP A 382 -4.42 6.28 0.27
N THR A 383 -3.32 6.45 -0.47
CA THR A 383 -2.76 5.41 -1.34
C THR A 383 -2.21 4.24 -0.51
N SER A 384 -1.56 4.50 0.62
CA SER A 384 -1.11 3.45 1.53
C SER A 384 -2.27 2.73 2.21
N ALA A 385 -3.31 3.46 2.60
CA ALA A 385 -4.47 2.91 3.30
C ALA A 385 -5.35 2.02 2.40
N ASN A 386 -5.61 2.47 1.17
CA ASN A 386 -6.65 1.94 0.28
C ASN A 386 -6.14 1.42 -1.06
N GLY A 387 -4.93 1.78 -1.45
CA GLY A 387 -4.32 1.36 -2.70
C GLY A 387 -3.94 -0.12 -2.71
N THR A 388 -3.62 -0.61 -3.91
CA THR A 388 -3.11 -1.96 -4.09
C THR A 388 -1.61 -2.03 -3.81
N THR A 389 -1.13 -3.20 -3.43
CA THR A 389 0.31 -3.43 -3.25
C THR A 389 1.12 -3.09 -4.50
N SER A 390 0.57 -3.34 -5.70
CA SER A 390 1.22 -2.97 -6.96
C SER A 390 1.40 -1.46 -7.12
N GLN A 391 0.47 -0.63 -6.64
CA GLN A 391 0.63 0.83 -6.67
C GLN A 391 1.76 1.32 -5.75
N LEU A 392 1.95 0.67 -4.60
CA LEU A 392 3.04 0.99 -3.67
C LEU A 392 4.41 0.63 -4.28
N ILE A 393 4.52 -0.57 -4.86
CA ILE A 393 5.73 -1.03 -5.54
C ILE A 393 6.00 -0.20 -6.80
N ASP A 394 4.96 0.16 -7.55
CA ASP A 394 5.05 0.99 -8.76
C ASP A 394 5.75 2.33 -8.48
N SER A 395 5.41 2.98 -7.37
CA SER A 395 6.06 4.24 -6.95
C SER A 395 7.57 4.10 -6.79
N LEU A 396 8.06 3.01 -6.22
CA LEU A 396 9.48 2.76 -6.00
C LEU A 396 10.20 2.38 -7.30
N VAL A 397 9.59 1.48 -8.07
CA VAL A 397 10.20 0.93 -9.30
C VAL A 397 10.26 1.99 -10.41
N ILE A 398 9.22 2.80 -10.59
CA ILE A 398 9.23 3.88 -11.58
C ILE A 398 10.28 4.94 -11.24
N ARG A 399 10.44 5.32 -9.96
CA ARG A 399 11.52 6.24 -9.53
C ARG A 399 12.91 5.71 -9.91
N MET A 400 13.14 4.42 -9.71
CA MET A 400 14.39 3.78 -10.10
C MET A 400 14.55 3.79 -11.62
N ALA A 401 13.50 3.46 -12.37
CA ALA A 401 13.50 3.49 -13.83
C ALA A 401 13.81 4.89 -14.39
N ASP A 402 13.15 5.92 -13.85
CA ASP A 402 13.38 7.32 -14.24
C ASP A 402 14.83 7.75 -13.97
N ARG A 403 15.41 7.36 -12.83
CA ARG A 403 16.81 7.68 -12.46
C ARG A 403 17.86 6.93 -13.29
N THR A 404 17.49 5.79 -13.87
CA THR A 404 18.43 4.91 -14.59
C THR A 404 18.19 4.88 -16.10
N ALA A 405 17.44 5.84 -16.63
CA ALA A 405 17.09 5.97 -18.05
C ALA A 405 16.47 4.66 -18.61
N ILE A 406 15.53 4.09 -17.89
CA ILE A 406 14.74 2.94 -18.31
C ILE A 406 13.35 3.42 -18.70
N GLY A 407 12.89 3.06 -19.90
CA GLY A 407 11.55 3.36 -20.37
C GLY A 407 10.50 2.57 -19.56
N VAL A 408 9.47 3.26 -19.06
CA VAL A 408 8.42 2.67 -18.23
C VAL A 408 7.30 2.11 -19.11
N PRO A 409 7.17 0.78 -19.27
CA PRO A 409 6.11 0.21 -20.10
C PRO A 409 4.73 0.42 -19.47
N LEU A 410 3.69 0.33 -20.30
CA LEU A 410 2.32 0.32 -19.80
C LEU A 410 2.02 -0.96 -19.01
N THR A 411 1.03 -0.90 -18.12
CA THR A 411 0.50 -2.10 -17.45
C THR A 411 -0.10 -3.04 -18.48
N GLY A 412 0.21 -4.33 -18.36
CA GLY A 412 -0.28 -5.35 -19.27
C GLY A 412 -1.77 -5.67 -19.06
N SER A 413 -2.43 -6.16 -20.10
CA SER A 413 -3.67 -6.90 -19.97
C SER A 413 -3.31 -8.39 -19.88
N ALA A 414 -3.50 -9.02 -18.72
CA ALA A 414 -3.24 -10.46 -18.61
C ALA A 414 -4.13 -11.23 -19.59
N ASP A 415 -3.50 -12.02 -20.42
CA ASP A 415 -4.22 -13.08 -21.13
C ASP A 415 -4.71 -14.08 -20.08
N LYS A 416 -6.04 -14.17 -19.91
CA LYS A 416 -6.71 -15.05 -18.93
C LYS A 416 -6.42 -16.55 -19.10
N LYS A 417 -5.58 -16.91 -20.05
CA LYS A 417 -5.22 -18.29 -20.41
C LYS A 417 -3.84 -18.74 -19.92
N GLU A 418 -3.07 -17.89 -19.26
CA GLU A 418 -1.79 -18.36 -18.73
C GLU A 418 -1.99 -19.27 -17.52
N SER A 419 -1.32 -20.45 -17.55
CA SER A 419 -1.32 -21.38 -16.44
C SER A 419 -0.71 -20.74 -15.19
N GLN A 420 -1.22 -21.08 -14.02
CA GLN A 420 -0.69 -20.61 -12.76
C GLN A 420 0.79 -20.96 -12.60
N ILE A 421 1.62 -20.01 -12.10
CA ILE A 421 3.02 -20.28 -11.79
C ILE A 421 3.09 -21.27 -10.63
N GLU A 422 3.97 -22.27 -10.75
CA GLU A 422 4.21 -23.23 -9.68
C GLU A 422 4.81 -22.51 -8.48
N GLY A 423 4.16 -22.59 -7.32
CA GLY A 423 4.55 -21.92 -6.09
C GLY A 423 5.79 -22.51 -5.40
N GLY A 424 6.01 -22.13 -4.15
CA GLY A 424 7.07 -22.66 -3.29
C GLY A 424 6.92 -24.16 -3.02
N TYR A 425 8.04 -24.81 -2.63
CA TYR A 425 8.04 -26.23 -2.26
C TYR A 425 7.40 -26.42 -0.88
N VAL A 426 6.57 -27.41 -0.76
CA VAL A 426 6.01 -27.86 0.51
C VAL A 426 6.33 -29.36 0.65
N HIS A 427 7.22 -29.68 1.61
CA HIS A 427 7.56 -31.06 1.92
C HIS A 427 6.35 -31.77 2.51
N ASP A 428 6.29 -33.08 2.36
CA ASP A 428 5.24 -33.87 3.02
C ASP A 428 5.46 -33.80 4.53
N VAL A 429 4.37 -33.51 5.25
CA VAL A 429 4.42 -33.44 6.70
C VAL A 429 4.35 -34.85 7.29
N GLU A 430 5.26 -35.18 8.18
CA GLU A 430 5.20 -36.41 8.92
C GLU A 430 4.10 -36.32 9.99
N ALA A 431 3.08 -37.18 9.86
CA ALA A 431 1.96 -37.19 10.79
C ALA A 431 2.39 -37.76 12.14
N GLY A 432 1.92 -37.15 13.21
CA GLY A 432 2.20 -37.60 14.56
C GLY A 432 2.67 -36.47 15.48
N LEU A 433 3.21 -36.86 16.62
CA LEU A 433 3.74 -35.97 17.64
C LEU A 433 5.27 -36.10 17.65
N HIS A 434 5.91 -34.96 17.34
CA HIS A 434 7.36 -34.84 17.35
C HIS A 434 7.79 -33.95 18.51
N ARG A 435 8.88 -34.28 19.17
CA ARG A 435 9.43 -33.50 20.28
C ARG A 435 10.71 -32.80 19.82
N TRP A 436 10.92 -31.60 20.35
CA TRP A 436 12.14 -30.82 20.19
C TRP A 436 12.46 -30.52 18.70
N VAL A 437 11.58 -29.78 18.08
CA VAL A 437 11.69 -29.40 16.67
C VAL A 437 12.20 -27.98 16.57
N ALA A 438 13.36 -27.78 15.92
CA ALA A 438 13.88 -26.47 15.56
C ALA A 438 13.27 -26.04 14.23
N ILE A 439 12.79 -24.80 14.17
CA ILE A 439 12.28 -24.18 12.95
C ILE A 439 13.37 -23.23 12.42
N LEU A 440 13.82 -23.52 11.22
CA LEU A 440 14.75 -22.68 10.46
C LEU A 440 13.97 -21.97 9.37
N ASP A 441 14.14 -20.66 9.23
CA ASP A 441 13.42 -19.86 8.23
C ASP A 441 14.39 -19.09 7.33
N PHE A 442 14.07 -18.95 6.06
CA PHE A 442 14.87 -18.14 5.14
C PHE A 442 14.55 -16.65 5.32
N LYS A 443 15.58 -15.88 5.63
CA LYS A 443 15.47 -14.43 5.73
C LYS A 443 15.12 -13.82 4.37
N SER A 444 13.86 -13.39 4.23
CA SER A 444 13.38 -12.75 2.98
C SER A 444 13.74 -13.56 1.71
N MET A 445 13.42 -14.85 1.67
CA MET A 445 13.89 -15.80 0.65
C MET A 445 13.75 -15.29 -0.79
N TYR A 446 12.57 -14.83 -1.21
CA TYR A 446 12.38 -14.35 -2.59
C TYR A 446 13.18 -13.08 -2.90
N PRO A 447 13.19 -12.03 -2.06
CA PRO A 447 14.09 -10.90 -2.22
C PRO A 447 15.55 -11.30 -2.33
N SER A 448 16.05 -12.19 -1.46
CA SER A 448 17.44 -12.66 -1.48
C SER A 448 17.80 -13.40 -2.76
N ILE A 449 16.89 -14.21 -3.30
CA ILE A 449 17.06 -14.88 -4.60
C ILE A 449 17.08 -13.85 -5.74
N MET A 450 16.20 -12.87 -5.72
CA MET A 450 16.17 -11.81 -6.74
C MET A 450 17.46 -11.01 -6.75
N ILE A 451 18.00 -10.70 -5.58
CA ILE A 451 19.29 -10.01 -5.42
C ILE A 451 20.44 -10.91 -5.90
N GLY A 452 20.57 -12.12 -5.34
CA GLY A 452 21.70 -13.03 -5.57
C GLY A 452 21.76 -13.66 -6.96
N LYS A 453 20.63 -13.71 -7.68
CA LYS A 453 20.55 -14.18 -9.07
C LYS A 453 20.27 -13.05 -10.07
N ASN A 454 20.34 -11.83 -9.59
CA ASN A 454 20.13 -10.61 -10.39
C ASN A 454 18.86 -10.65 -11.24
N ILE A 455 17.74 -11.19 -10.67
CA ILE A 455 16.49 -11.39 -11.38
C ILE A 455 15.74 -10.06 -11.52
N CYS A 456 15.64 -9.57 -12.74
CA CYS A 456 14.96 -8.33 -13.06
C CYS A 456 14.43 -8.37 -14.50
N TYR A 457 13.43 -7.56 -14.77
CA TYR A 457 12.97 -7.31 -16.16
C TYR A 457 14.11 -6.80 -17.04
N THR A 458 14.99 -5.95 -16.48
CA THR A 458 16.10 -5.34 -17.22
C THR A 458 17.32 -6.23 -17.39
N THR A 459 17.40 -7.36 -16.70
CA THR A 459 18.51 -8.32 -16.78
C THR A 459 18.14 -9.62 -17.50
N ARG A 460 16.83 -9.84 -17.76
CA ARG A 460 16.37 -10.98 -18.52
C ARG A 460 16.94 -10.93 -19.93
N ILE A 461 17.57 -12.02 -20.34
CA ILE A 461 18.13 -12.17 -21.69
C ILE A 461 17.00 -12.65 -22.61
N ASP A 462 16.73 -11.86 -23.65
CA ASP A 462 15.72 -12.16 -24.66
C ASP A 462 16.39 -12.16 -26.04
N GLU A 463 16.33 -13.29 -26.75
CA GLU A 463 16.94 -13.42 -28.07
C GLU A 463 16.35 -12.45 -29.12
N SER A 464 15.14 -11.93 -28.87
CA SER A 464 14.49 -10.94 -29.73
C SER A 464 15.02 -9.51 -29.52
N SER A 465 15.68 -9.22 -28.40
CA SER A 465 16.26 -7.91 -28.09
C SER A 465 17.57 -7.66 -28.86
N THR A 466 17.87 -6.39 -29.13
CA THR A 466 19.20 -5.98 -29.63
C THR A 466 20.23 -5.87 -28.51
N ASP A 467 19.78 -5.84 -27.26
CA ASP A 467 20.62 -5.77 -26.07
C ASP A 467 21.06 -7.17 -25.64
N GLN A 468 22.03 -7.74 -26.37
CA GLN A 468 22.58 -9.05 -26.06
C GLN A 468 23.79 -8.95 -25.12
N PRO A 469 24.03 -9.96 -24.24
CA PRO A 469 25.24 -10.00 -23.42
C PRO A 469 26.52 -10.05 -24.28
N GLY A 470 27.56 -9.44 -23.77
CA GLY A 470 28.89 -9.53 -24.39
C GLY A 470 29.47 -10.95 -24.30
N ALA A 471 30.43 -11.29 -25.18
CA ALA A 471 31.00 -12.64 -25.25
C ALA A 471 31.64 -13.13 -23.94
N ASP A 472 32.15 -12.20 -23.11
CA ASP A 472 32.78 -12.49 -21.82
C ASP A 472 31.84 -12.27 -20.61
N GLU A 473 30.58 -11.89 -20.86
CA GLU A 473 29.60 -11.64 -19.80
C GLU A 473 29.04 -12.96 -19.29
N GLN A 474 29.09 -13.15 -17.97
CA GLN A 474 28.51 -14.34 -17.34
C GLN A 474 26.99 -14.20 -17.18
N GLU A 475 26.31 -15.33 -17.19
CA GLU A 475 24.86 -15.44 -17.08
C GLU A 475 24.47 -16.31 -15.89
N TYR A 476 23.32 -16.03 -15.29
CA TYR A 476 22.62 -16.95 -14.39
C TYR A 476 21.56 -17.71 -15.19
N GLU A 477 21.65 -19.03 -15.23
CA GLU A 477 20.65 -19.90 -15.84
C GLU A 477 19.72 -20.47 -14.77
N SER A 478 18.44 -20.15 -14.86
CA SER A 478 17.40 -20.65 -13.96
C SER A 478 17.15 -22.15 -14.19
N PRO A 479 16.69 -22.88 -13.17
CA PRO A 479 16.23 -24.26 -13.32
C PRO A 479 15.09 -24.43 -14.37
N THR A 480 14.44 -23.34 -14.77
CA THR A 480 13.43 -23.31 -15.85
C THR A 480 14.02 -23.00 -17.24
N GLY A 481 15.34 -22.78 -17.33
CA GLY A 481 16.05 -22.44 -18.57
C GLY A 481 16.04 -20.95 -18.93
N ALA A 482 15.39 -20.10 -18.14
CA ALA A 482 15.47 -18.66 -18.33
C ALA A 482 16.85 -18.13 -17.90
N LYS A 483 17.37 -17.16 -18.65
CA LYS A 483 18.69 -16.59 -18.43
C LYS A 483 18.64 -15.14 -18.01
N PHE A 484 19.54 -14.77 -17.10
CA PHE A 484 19.69 -13.42 -16.57
C PHE A 484 21.16 -13.01 -16.61
N ARG A 485 21.43 -11.74 -16.93
CA ARG A 485 22.77 -11.18 -16.84
C ARG A 485 23.26 -11.21 -15.38
N ASN A 486 24.52 -11.51 -15.18
CA ASN A 486 25.08 -11.32 -13.86
C ASN A 486 25.45 -9.85 -13.59
N GLU A 487 25.91 -9.55 -12.38
CA GLU A 487 26.18 -8.19 -11.92
C GLU A 487 27.34 -7.52 -12.69
N SER A 488 28.28 -8.31 -13.27
CA SER A 488 29.40 -7.78 -14.04
C SER A 488 28.97 -7.17 -15.39
N GLY A 489 27.86 -7.68 -15.96
CA GLY A 489 27.28 -7.13 -17.17
C GLY A 489 26.34 -5.96 -16.92
N ARG A 490 25.33 -6.19 -16.08
CA ARG A 490 24.34 -5.18 -15.68
C ARG A 490 23.71 -5.54 -14.35
N ARG A 491 23.77 -4.63 -13.38
CA ARG A 491 22.97 -4.77 -12.16
C ARG A 491 21.51 -4.45 -12.47
N GLY A 492 20.58 -5.32 -12.06
CA GLY A 492 19.15 -5.12 -12.24
C GLY A 492 18.62 -4.00 -11.35
N MET A 493 17.67 -3.20 -11.84
CA MET A 493 17.07 -2.12 -11.05
C MET A 493 16.32 -2.65 -9.82
N VAL A 494 15.61 -3.79 -9.94
CA VAL A 494 14.87 -4.38 -8.81
C VAL A 494 15.80 -4.98 -7.76
N PRO A 495 16.84 -5.77 -8.09
CA PRO A 495 17.88 -6.16 -7.14
C PRO A 495 18.49 -4.97 -6.39
N THR A 496 18.86 -3.90 -7.09
CA THR A 496 19.42 -2.68 -6.47
C THR A 496 18.41 -2.07 -5.48
N LEU A 497 17.15 -1.92 -5.88
CA LEU A 497 16.10 -1.37 -5.00
C LEU A 497 15.86 -2.25 -3.77
N LEU A 498 15.91 -3.57 -3.93
CA LEU A 498 15.76 -4.50 -2.80
C LEU A 498 16.94 -4.44 -1.84
N GLU A 499 18.18 -4.27 -2.33
CA GLU A 499 19.36 -4.03 -1.50
C GLU A 499 19.23 -2.74 -0.68
N ASP A 500 18.78 -1.64 -1.32
CA ASP A 500 18.54 -0.37 -0.64
C ASP A 500 17.49 -0.52 0.46
N LEU A 501 16.40 -1.23 0.19
CA LEU A 501 15.34 -1.51 1.17
C LEU A 501 15.87 -2.40 2.32
N MET A 502 16.68 -3.41 2.04
CA MET A 502 17.29 -4.24 3.08
C MET A 502 18.18 -3.40 4.00
N ALA A 503 19.04 -2.56 3.42
CA ALA A 503 19.89 -1.64 4.18
C ALA A 503 19.08 -0.67 5.06
N GLN A 504 18.00 -0.09 4.52
CA GLN A 504 17.08 0.75 5.30
C GLN A 504 16.45 -0.03 6.46
N ARG A 505 16.03 -1.27 6.24
CA ARG A 505 15.46 -2.12 7.28
C ARG A 505 16.46 -2.38 8.40
N ASP A 506 17.71 -2.65 8.07
CA ASP A 506 18.77 -2.93 9.06
C ASP A 506 19.07 -1.67 9.90
N VAL A 507 19.06 -0.48 9.28
CA VAL A 507 19.18 0.81 10.01
C VAL A 507 18.03 0.96 11.03
N HIS A 508 16.78 0.70 10.62
CA HIS A 508 15.64 0.80 11.54
C HIS A 508 15.66 -0.28 12.62
N LYS A 509 16.10 -1.51 12.32
CA LYS A 509 16.27 -2.54 13.34
C LYS A 509 17.37 -2.16 14.36
N ALA A 510 18.44 -1.54 13.93
CA ALA A 510 19.47 -1.02 14.83
C ALA A 510 18.90 0.12 15.69
N GLY A 511 18.24 1.11 15.08
CA GLY A 511 17.61 2.20 15.80
C GLY A 511 16.58 1.74 16.84
N MET A 512 15.81 0.69 16.53
CA MET A 512 14.85 0.09 17.47
C MET A 512 15.56 -0.53 18.71
N ARG A 513 16.71 -1.18 18.50
CA ARG A 513 17.50 -1.78 19.62
C ARG A 513 18.19 -0.73 20.48
N ASP A 514 18.66 0.35 19.85
CA ASP A 514 19.47 1.38 20.50
C ASP A 514 18.60 2.49 21.13
N ALA A 515 17.29 2.52 20.84
CA ALA A 515 16.36 3.52 21.37
C ALA A 515 16.11 3.33 22.88
N GLU A 516 16.32 4.38 23.65
CA GLU A 516 15.97 4.45 25.07
C GLU A 516 14.51 4.91 25.29
N ASP A 517 13.95 5.62 24.31
CA ASP A 517 12.57 6.15 24.33
C ASP A 517 11.62 5.22 23.59
N GLU A 518 10.50 4.87 24.23
CA GLU A 518 9.50 3.94 23.68
C GLU A 518 8.85 4.47 22.39
N SER A 519 8.72 5.80 22.25
CA SER A 519 8.16 6.41 21.03
C SER A 519 9.11 6.28 19.84
N ILE A 520 10.41 6.44 20.08
CA ILE A 520 11.46 6.25 19.08
C ILE A 520 11.57 4.78 18.70
N GLN A 521 11.51 3.89 19.69
CA GLN A 521 11.49 2.44 19.46
C GLN A 521 10.30 2.04 18.59
N SER A 522 9.10 2.52 18.93
CA SER A 522 7.87 2.27 18.15
C SER A 522 7.97 2.81 16.73
N TYR A 523 8.51 4.02 16.54
CA TYR A 523 8.74 4.58 15.21
C TYR A 523 9.62 3.66 14.35
N HIS A 524 10.76 3.23 14.88
CA HIS A 524 11.67 2.34 14.14
C HIS A 524 11.04 0.98 13.87
N ASP A 525 10.22 0.45 14.79
CA ASP A 525 9.47 -0.79 14.56
C ASP A 525 8.49 -0.65 13.40
N GLN A 526 7.72 0.45 13.34
CA GLN A 526 6.79 0.71 12.24
C GLN A 526 7.53 0.83 10.89
N MET A 527 8.66 1.52 10.87
CA MET A 527 9.43 1.72 9.64
C MET A 527 10.06 0.40 9.15
N GLN A 528 10.71 -0.39 10.02
CA GLN A 528 11.26 -1.70 9.61
C GLN A 528 10.16 -2.67 9.17
N TYR A 529 8.97 -2.61 9.78
CA TYR A 529 7.83 -3.42 9.39
C TYR A 529 7.31 -3.00 8.00
N ALA A 530 7.20 -1.70 7.72
CA ALA A 530 6.80 -1.19 6.41
C ALA A 530 7.75 -1.65 5.30
N VAL A 531 9.06 -1.54 5.53
CA VAL A 531 10.07 -2.04 4.59
C VAL A 531 9.92 -3.54 4.37
N LYS A 532 9.74 -4.34 5.44
CA LYS A 532 9.54 -5.81 5.34
C LYS A 532 8.34 -6.15 4.47
N ILE A 533 7.20 -5.47 4.67
CA ILE A 533 5.97 -5.71 3.89
C ILE A 533 6.20 -5.41 2.41
N LEU A 534 6.79 -4.26 2.10
CA LEU A 534 7.07 -3.87 0.72
C LEU A 534 8.02 -4.86 0.04
N MET A 535 9.14 -5.20 0.66
CA MET A 535 10.11 -6.17 0.13
C MET A 535 9.47 -7.52 -0.20
N ASN A 536 8.69 -8.07 0.73
CA ASN A 536 8.03 -9.37 0.53
C ASN A 536 6.94 -9.33 -0.55
N SER A 537 6.45 -8.14 -0.88
CA SER A 537 5.42 -7.94 -1.90
C SER A 537 5.98 -7.93 -3.33
N PHE A 538 7.27 -7.70 -3.52
CA PHE A 538 7.89 -7.62 -4.84
C PHE A 538 7.65 -8.87 -5.68
N TYR A 539 7.88 -10.05 -5.13
CA TYR A 539 7.62 -11.31 -5.85
C TYR A 539 6.18 -11.38 -6.38
N GLY A 540 5.18 -11.11 -5.52
CA GLY A 540 3.78 -11.18 -5.89
C GLY A 540 3.39 -10.20 -7.01
N VAL A 541 4.00 -9.03 -7.01
CA VAL A 541 3.80 -8.01 -8.06
C VAL A 541 4.46 -8.43 -9.36
N PHE A 542 5.72 -8.86 -9.33
CA PHE A 542 6.47 -9.26 -10.54
C PHE A 542 6.03 -10.62 -11.12
N ALA A 543 5.40 -11.47 -10.34
CA ALA A 543 4.76 -12.70 -10.81
C ALA A 543 3.36 -12.45 -11.41
N SER A 544 2.83 -11.22 -11.30
CA SER A 544 1.52 -10.83 -11.82
C SER A 544 1.63 -10.44 -13.29
N GLY A 545 0.85 -11.08 -14.18
CA GLY A 545 0.79 -10.74 -15.61
C GLY A 545 0.21 -9.34 -15.91
N PHE A 546 -0.28 -8.62 -14.89
CA PHE A 546 -0.83 -7.26 -15.04
C PHE A 546 0.18 -6.15 -14.78
N TYR A 547 1.32 -6.48 -14.20
CA TYR A 547 2.31 -5.48 -13.83
C TYR A 547 3.15 -5.02 -15.03
N ARG A 548 3.69 -3.79 -14.99
CA ARG A 548 4.38 -3.18 -16.14
C ARG A 548 5.79 -3.73 -16.42
N PHE A 549 6.55 -4.08 -15.38
CA PHE A 549 7.90 -4.62 -15.48
C PHE A 549 7.91 -6.13 -15.23
N THR A 550 6.98 -6.85 -15.82
CA THR A 550 6.83 -8.28 -15.59
C THR A 550 7.11 -9.13 -16.84
N HIS A 551 7.53 -10.32 -16.59
CA HIS A 551 7.55 -11.42 -17.54
C HIS A 551 7.38 -12.73 -16.78
N ARG A 552 6.62 -13.68 -17.33
CA ARG A 552 6.34 -14.96 -16.68
C ARG A 552 7.59 -15.66 -16.15
N GLN A 553 8.68 -15.65 -16.94
CA GLN A 553 9.96 -16.26 -16.58
C GLN A 553 10.58 -15.68 -15.29
N LEU A 554 10.27 -14.43 -14.90
CA LEU A 554 10.74 -13.85 -13.64
C LEU A 554 10.15 -14.61 -12.45
N GLY A 555 8.83 -14.72 -12.37
CA GLY A 555 8.14 -15.41 -11.30
C GLY A 555 8.46 -16.90 -11.24
N GLU A 556 8.51 -17.59 -12.40
CA GLU A 556 8.88 -19.01 -12.50
C GLU A 556 10.32 -19.27 -12.03
N SER A 557 11.26 -18.39 -12.37
CA SER A 557 12.66 -18.51 -11.96
C SER A 557 12.85 -18.33 -10.46
N ILE A 558 12.21 -17.32 -9.87
CA ILE A 558 12.28 -17.06 -8.43
C ILE A 558 11.81 -18.29 -7.64
N THR A 559 10.64 -18.83 -7.98
CA THR A 559 10.12 -20.01 -7.26
C THR A 559 10.89 -21.28 -7.56
N ALA A 560 11.45 -21.43 -8.76
CA ALA A 560 12.28 -22.59 -9.12
C ALA A 560 13.59 -22.62 -8.31
N TRP A 561 14.30 -21.49 -8.19
CA TRP A 561 15.47 -21.40 -7.33
C TRP A 561 15.12 -21.59 -5.84
N ALA A 562 14.01 -21.03 -5.38
CA ALA A 562 13.54 -21.25 -4.02
C ALA A 562 13.31 -22.75 -3.72
N ARG A 563 12.63 -23.46 -4.62
CA ARG A 563 12.44 -24.90 -4.52
C ARG A 563 13.76 -25.68 -4.53
N GLN A 564 14.70 -25.26 -5.36
CA GLN A 564 16.03 -25.87 -5.44
C GLN A 564 16.80 -25.69 -4.14
N ASN A 565 16.81 -24.48 -3.58
CA ASN A 565 17.52 -24.18 -2.32
C ASN A 565 16.97 -25.04 -1.16
N ILE A 566 15.64 -25.05 -0.96
CA ILE A 566 15.01 -25.85 0.09
C ILE A 566 15.32 -27.33 -0.07
N LYS A 567 15.16 -27.90 -1.27
CA LYS A 567 15.44 -29.32 -1.54
C LYS A 567 16.91 -29.67 -1.27
N SER A 568 17.82 -28.78 -1.67
CA SER A 568 19.26 -28.97 -1.42
C SER A 568 19.57 -29.02 0.09
N ILE A 569 18.97 -28.13 0.87
CA ILE A 569 19.20 -28.10 2.33
C ILE A 569 18.57 -29.33 2.99
N ILE A 570 17.35 -29.72 2.65
CA ILE A 570 16.71 -30.92 3.17
C ILE A 570 17.55 -32.18 2.88
N GLN A 571 18.10 -32.28 1.65
CA GLN A 571 18.98 -33.39 1.28
C GLN A 571 20.28 -33.38 2.10
N LYS A 572 20.96 -32.23 2.22
CA LYS A 572 22.19 -32.10 3.02
C LYS A 572 21.97 -32.45 4.49
N LEU A 573 20.83 -32.01 5.09
CA LEU A 573 20.44 -32.38 6.44
C LEU A 573 20.21 -33.89 6.58
N GLY A 574 19.54 -34.51 5.60
CA GLY A 574 19.33 -35.98 5.57
C GLY A 574 20.65 -36.75 5.42
N ASP A 575 21.59 -36.29 4.59
CA ASP A 575 22.93 -36.91 4.42
C ASP A 575 23.76 -36.86 5.72
N GLU A 576 23.51 -35.86 6.58
CA GLU A 576 24.11 -35.73 7.91
C GLU A 576 23.34 -36.52 8.99
N GLY A 577 22.29 -37.27 8.62
CA GLY A 577 21.46 -38.04 9.54
C GLY A 577 20.46 -37.19 10.35
N GLN A 578 20.25 -35.91 9.97
CA GLN A 578 19.24 -35.06 10.59
C GLN A 578 17.85 -35.37 10.02
N HIS A 579 16.84 -35.35 10.89
CA HIS A 579 15.48 -35.68 10.51
C HIS A 579 14.64 -34.41 10.26
N VAL A 580 14.25 -34.18 9.03
CA VAL A 580 13.34 -33.09 8.64
C VAL A 580 11.90 -33.63 8.71
N VAL A 581 11.08 -33.09 9.62
CA VAL A 581 9.69 -33.52 9.83
C VAL A 581 8.69 -32.78 8.94
N TYR A 582 9.04 -31.57 8.50
CA TYR A 582 8.20 -30.74 7.62
C TYR A 582 9.01 -29.62 6.97
N SER A 583 8.52 -29.08 5.86
CA SER A 583 8.99 -27.83 5.26
C SER A 583 7.84 -27.15 4.53
N ASP A 584 7.76 -25.82 4.65
CA ASP A 584 6.75 -25.00 3.98
C ASP A 584 7.36 -23.72 3.41
N THR A 585 7.48 -23.68 2.11
CA THR A 585 7.89 -22.51 1.30
C THR A 585 9.27 -21.97 1.67
N ASP A 586 9.46 -21.41 2.85
CA ASP A 586 10.67 -20.77 3.37
C ASP A 586 11.13 -21.33 4.74
N SER A 587 10.34 -22.20 5.34
CA SER A 587 10.64 -22.78 6.67
C SER A 587 10.97 -24.25 6.59
N ILE A 588 11.95 -24.72 7.39
CA ILE A 588 12.36 -26.11 7.54
C ILE A 588 12.26 -26.53 9.01
N PHE A 589 11.53 -27.59 9.28
CA PHE A 589 11.28 -28.12 10.62
C PHE A 589 12.19 -29.35 10.86
N VAL A 590 13.20 -29.21 11.71
CA VAL A 590 14.23 -30.24 11.94
C VAL A 590 14.13 -30.76 13.36
N LYS A 591 14.06 -32.09 13.52
CA LYS A 591 14.09 -32.73 14.83
C LYS A 591 15.47 -32.60 15.45
N THR A 592 15.53 -32.00 16.64
CA THR A 592 16.79 -31.85 17.38
C THR A 592 17.25 -33.19 17.99
N PRO A 593 18.54 -33.57 17.86
CA PRO A 593 19.09 -34.76 18.50
C PRO A 593 19.32 -34.50 19.99
N VAL A 594 18.36 -34.92 20.83
CA VAL A 594 18.38 -34.70 22.30
C VAL A 594 18.50 -35.96 23.11
N GLU A 595 18.84 -37.11 22.50
CA GLU A 595 18.99 -38.37 23.21
C GLU A 595 20.18 -38.32 24.19
N GLY A 596 19.90 -38.55 25.49
CA GLY A 596 20.90 -38.54 26.54
C GLY A 596 21.39 -37.14 26.97
N VAL A 597 20.68 -36.10 26.57
CA VAL A 597 21.01 -34.70 26.90
C VAL A 597 20.29 -34.25 28.17
N GLU A 598 20.99 -33.57 29.07
CA GLU A 598 20.47 -33.09 30.35
C GLU A 598 19.45 -31.95 30.19
N ASN A 599 19.72 -31.01 29.22
CA ASN A 599 18.84 -29.89 28.92
C ASN A 599 18.43 -29.87 27.43
N PRO A 600 17.35 -30.54 27.05
CA PRO A 600 16.87 -30.57 25.66
C PRO A 600 16.51 -29.21 25.07
N TYR A 601 16.06 -28.26 25.89
CA TYR A 601 15.65 -26.94 25.45
C TYR A 601 16.86 -26.13 24.95
N ASP A 602 17.92 -26.00 25.75
CA ASP A 602 19.12 -25.27 25.37
C ASP A 602 19.81 -25.93 24.17
N THR A 603 19.84 -27.27 24.16
CA THR A 603 20.38 -28.04 23.03
C THR A 603 19.64 -27.72 21.72
N MET A 604 18.31 -27.60 21.79
CA MET A 604 17.49 -27.26 20.60
C MET A 604 17.82 -25.85 20.08
N ILE A 605 17.99 -24.88 20.97
CA ILE A 605 18.35 -23.50 20.60
C ILE A 605 19.75 -23.49 19.95
N GLU A 606 20.76 -24.10 20.58
CA GLU A 606 22.12 -24.20 20.06
C GLU A 606 22.17 -24.93 18.71
N PHE A 607 21.45 -26.03 18.59
CA PHE A 607 21.31 -26.78 17.34
C PHE A 607 20.68 -25.94 16.25
N GLY A 608 19.61 -25.21 16.56
CA GLY A 608 18.93 -24.32 15.61
C GLY A 608 19.87 -23.24 15.07
N HIS A 609 20.54 -22.50 15.95
CA HIS A 609 21.50 -21.48 15.55
C HIS A 609 22.68 -22.03 14.75
N SER A 610 23.32 -23.10 15.23
CA SER A 610 24.48 -23.70 14.54
C SER A 610 24.10 -24.30 13.18
N THR A 611 22.90 -24.85 13.05
CA THR A 611 22.40 -25.39 11.78
C THR A 611 22.06 -24.25 10.81
N ALA A 612 21.40 -23.19 11.27
CA ALA A 612 21.12 -22.02 10.46
C ALA A 612 22.41 -21.38 9.92
N GLU A 613 23.41 -21.15 10.76
CA GLU A 613 24.70 -20.61 10.36
C GLU A 613 25.41 -21.49 9.33
N ARG A 614 25.44 -22.80 9.55
CA ARG A 614 26.15 -23.77 8.70
C ARG A 614 25.55 -23.91 7.30
N PHE A 615 24.25 -23.73 7.14
CA PHE A 615 23.56 -23.86 5.86
C PHE A 615 23.20 -22.53 5.22
N SER A 616 23.52 -21.40 5.85
CA SER A 616 23.37 -20.09 5.26
C SER A 616 24.34 -19.90 4.09
N GLU A 617 23.79 -19.42 2.97
CA GLU A 617 24.55 -18.98 1.80
C GLU A 617 24.22 -17.50 1.53
N ALA A 618 25.11 -16.76 0.85
CA ALA A 618 24.94 -15.33 0.59
C ALA A 618 23.60 -14.98 -0.13
N SER A 619 23.08 -15.92 -0.93
CA SER A 619 21.79 -15.77 -1.64
C SER A 619 20.61 -16.47 -0.95
N ALA A 620 20.84 -17.08 0.24
CA ALA A 620 19.85 -17.90 0.94
C ALA A 620 20.22 -18.00 2.43
N GLU A 621 20.17 -16.88 3.14
CA GLU A 621 20.47 -16.80 4.57
C GLU A 621 19.36 -17.49 5.37
N LEU A 622 19.76 -18.46 6.22
CA LEU A 622 18.88 -19.15 7.16
C LEU A 622 19.00 -18.53 8.55
N GLU A 623 17.88 -18.37 9.23
CA GLU A 623 17.81 -17.96 10.63
C GLU A 623 17.11 -19.05 11.46
N PHE A 624 17.52 -19.22 12.72
CA PHE A 624 16.73 -19.98 13.68
C PHE A 624 15.57 -19.10 14.14
N GLU A 625 14.35 -19.47 13.76
CA GLU A 625 13.15 -18.69 14.07
C GLU A 625 12.64 -18.99 15.48
N THR A 626 12.42 -20.27 15.77
CA THR A 626 11.89 -20.72 17.06
C THR A 626 12.10 -22.22 17.25
N GLY A 627 11.91 -22.69 18.48
CA GLY A 627 11.91 -24.11 18.82
C GLY A 627 10.59 -24.55 19.44
N LEU A 628 10.10 -25.71 19.02
CA LEU A 628 8.90 -26.32 19.54
C LEU A 628 9.26 -27.52 20.44
N SER A 629 8.87 -27.46 21.72
CA SER A 629 9.00 -28.62 22.62
C SER A 629 8.15 -29.80 22.15
N VAL A 630 7.02 -29.49 21.52
CA VAL A 630 6.09 -30.44 20.90
C VAL A 630 5.58 -29.86 19.58
N PHE A 631 5.66 -30.65 18.53
CA PHE A 631 5.04 -30.36 17.23
C PHE A 631 4.08 -31.49 16.90
N PHE A 632 2.85 -31.17 16.59
CA PHE A 632 1.83 -32.14 16.19
C PHE A 632 1.26 -31.80 14.82
N SER A 633 1.18 -32.80 13.95
CA SER A 633 0.46 -32.71 12.69
C SER A 633 -0.36 -33.97 12.43
N HIS A 634 -1.54 -33.83 11.87
CA HIS A 634 -2.35 -34.95 11.41
C HIS A 634 -2.06 -35.41 9.96
N GLY A 635 -0.99 -34.87 9.34
CA GLY A 635 -0.56 -35.24 7.99
C GLY A 635 -1.05 -34.31 6.87
N ALA A 636 -1.81 -33.25 7.18
CA ALA A 636 -2.20 -32.27 6.18
C ALA A 636 -1.21 -31.10 6.15
N LYS A 637 -0.79 -30.72 4.94
CA LYS A 637 0.09 -29.56 4.72
C LYS A 637 -0.52 -28.29 5.30
N LYS A 638 0.31 -27.44 5.92
CA LYS A 638 -0.08 -26.16 6.54
C LYS A 638 -1.07 -26.27 7.71
N ARG A 639 -1.20 -27.45 8.32
CA ARG A 639 -2.06 -27.72 9.49
C ARG A 639 -1.30 -28.46 10.57
N TYR A 640 -0.75 -27.71 11.50
CA TYR A 640 0.00 -28.21 12.64
C TYR A 640 -0.23 -27.34 13.87
N VAL A 641 0.16 -27.84 15.02
CA VAL A 641 0.15 -27.13 16.32
C VAL A 641 1.50 -27.39 16.97
N GLY A 642 2.08 -26.34 17.59
CA GLY A 642 3.33 -26.41 18.33
C GLY A 642 3.45 -25.35 19.41
#